data_2b39f8bdf5d791cb495bbbd598569655
#
_entry.id   2b39f8bdf5d791cb495bbbd598569655
#
_cell.length_a   1.000
_cell.length_b   1.000
_cell.length_c   1.000
_cell.angle_alpha   90.00
_cell.angle_beta   90.00
_cell.angle_gamma   90.00
#
_symmetry.space_group_name_H-M   'P 1'
#
loop_
_entity.id
_entity.type
_entity.pdbx_description
1 polymer ?
#
loop_
_entity_poly.entity_id
_entity_poly.type
_entity_poly.pdbx_seq_one_letter_code
_entity_poly.pdbx_strand_id
1 'polypeptide(L)'
;MLSRLRTAPRSATRFLSTSAAAPSPLALAREPQQRPTSDSALSRARTRIANRDHVQVAPPLVDSFGRKHDYLRLSLTEKCNLRCTYCMPEQGVPLLPKDDLLTADEIERVARVFVDHGVRKIRLTGGEPTIRRDIVDIVERLGRLSLSSLGMTSNGIALKRKLPALVSAGLSSLNLSLDTLDPFKYELVTRRRGFDAVMDSLDIAQGLKPKGLKTKVNVVVIRGLNDHEVPDFVELTRERDITVRFIEYMPFEDNRWSTAKLVPSSELLSLISARHPASGLDKLQDAASDTTRAYRVPGYAGSFGFISSMTDHFCGGCSRLRIGADGRVKVCLFGPPVLSLRPLLRSSPASPTSDAALMHAVGGAVYGKKFAHDGLGGPEGIKREGKMGPMVGIASLPISPLRPTRRPRTRTPLHLLGPSTSSPLSFPTTRLFSSTSSPRTSSSSSSDDNDSSPRLTHIDPSTGKAAMVSVAGKASTLRSATAVGRVYVPPAAFALIDFGDEHEHELEQVERDGSRRRSRRGGMNKKGDVVSVAQLAGLMGAKHTSLLIPLCHPVPLSHVAVELRPLRATSEVEVRCTATCEGATGVEMEALTGVSVAALTVWDMCKAAGGKEMEIRGLRVVSKSGGKSGDWVRPDFDEQRDDVE
;
A
#
# COMPACT_ATOMS: atom_id res chain seq x y z
N MET A 1 -68.45 2.87 -33.57
CA MET A 1 -68.53 1.61 -34.31
C MET A 1 -67.36 0.77 -33.79
N LEU A 2 -67.63 -0.11 -32.84
CA LEU A 2 -67.89 -1.55 -32.87
C LEU A 2 -66.78 -2.25 -33.69
N SER A 3 -66.00 -3.17 -33.28
CA SER A 3 -66.03 -4.35 -32.42
C SER A 3 -64.83 -5.20 -32.89
N ARG A 4 -64.21 -6.09 -32.26
CA ARG A 4 -64.46 -7.19 -31.37
C ARG A 4 -63.15 -7.84 -30.88
N LEU A 5 -63.12 -8.14 -29.65
CA LEU A 5 -62.51 -9.23 -28.94
C LEU A 5 -62.25 -10.54 -29.71
N ARG A 6 -61.13 -11.20 -29.51
CA ARG A 6 -61.07 -12.66 -29.43
C ARG A 6 -59.98 -13.09 -28.41
N THR A 7 -60.47 -13.78 -27.44
CA THR A 7 -59.77 -14.58 -26.42
C THR A 7 -59.40 -15.96 -26.99
N ALA A 8 -58.31 -16.53 -26.55
CA ALA A 8 -57.95 -17.93 -26.68
C ALA A 8 -57.16 -18.48 -25.48
N PRO A 9 -57.24 -19.78 -25.17
CA PRO A 9 -57.31 -20.27 -23.80
C PRO A 9 -56.00 -20.81 -23.24
N ARG A 10 -55.94 -20.81 -21.91
CA ARG A 10 -54.93 -21.48 -21.07
C ARG A 10 -55.11 -23.01 -21.13
N SER A 11 -54.03 -23.76 -21.42
CA SER A 11 -53.94 -25.19 -21.13
C SER A 11 -53.11 -25.42 -19.89
N ALA A 12 -53.73 -25.95 -18.85
CA ALA A 12 -53.10 -26.40 -17.62
C ALA A 12 -52.69 -27.88 -17.78
N THR A 13 -51.42 -28.18 -17.58
CA THR A 13 -50.96 -29.57 -17.48
C THR A 13 -50.64 -29.86 -16.00
N ARG A 14 -51.47 -30.71 -15.41
CA ARG A 14 -51.27 -31.35 -14.10
C ARG A 14 -50.17 -32.39 -14.23
N PHE A 15 -49.15 -32.32 -13.37
CA PHE A 15 -48.29 -33.47 -13.09
C PHE A 15 -48.69 -34.12 -11.75
N LEU A 16 -48.98 -35.42 -11.84
CA LEU A 16 -49.31 -36.32 -10.76
C LEU A 16 -48.02 -36.65 -9.98
N SER A 17 -48.08 -36.53 -8.66
CA SER A 17 -47.10 -37.04 -7.74
C SER A 17 -47.29 -38.53 -7.52
N THR A 18 -46.29 -39.36 -7.81
CA THR A 18 -46.17 -40.71 -7.30
C THR A 18 -45.08 -40.79 -6.24
N SER A 19 -45.50 -41.05 -5.01
CA SER A 19 -44.68 -41.40 -3.87
C SER A 19 -44.07 -42.77 -4.07
N ALA A 20 -42.75 -42.90 -4.04
CA ALA A 20 -42.06 -44.17 -3.91
C ALA A 20 -41.20 -44.13 -2.63
N ALA A 21 -41.48 -45.09 -1.74
CA ALA A 21 -40.84 -45.30 -0.46
C ALA A 21 -39.37 -45.73 -0.63
N ALA A 22 -38.45 -45.16 0.20
CA ALA A 22 -37.06 -45.53 0.27
C ALA A 22 -36.88 -46.81 1.12
N PRO A 23 -36.01 -47.76 0.75
CA PRO A 23 -35.62 -48.88 1.61
C PRO A 23 -34.51 -48.48 2.59
N SER A 24 -34.60 -49.07 3.80
CA SER A 24 -33.62 -48.94 4.90
C SER A 24 -32.21 -49.46 4.56
N PRO A 25 -31.13 -48.88 5.10
CA PRO A 25 -29.78 -49.32 4.81
C PRO A 25 -29.42 -50.55 5.68
N LEU A 26 -29.06 -51.65 5.01
CA LEU A 26 -28.37 -52.79 5.58
C LEU A 26 -26.92 -52.41 5.94
N ALA A 27 -26.52 -52.79 7.15
CA ALA A 27 -25.17 -52.62 7.66
C ALA A 27 -24.17 -53.47 6.85
N LEU A 28 -23.27 -52.81 6.11
CA LEU A 28 -22.08 -53.43 5.53
C LEU A 28 -20.91 -53.32 6.51
N ALA A 29 -20.38 -54.45 6.93
CA ALA A 29 -19.19 -54.59 7.75
C ALA A 29 -17.97 -53.90 7.05
N ARG A 30 -17.29 -53.01 7.76
CA ARG A 30 -16.02 -52.39 7.29
C ARG A 30 -14.90 -53.40 7.46
N GLU A 31 -14.28 -53.82 6.35
CA GLU A 31 -12.96 -54.47 6.37
C GLU A 31 -11.87 -53.50 6.87
N PRO A 32 -10.84 -53.97 7.57
CA PRO A 32 -9.77 -53.14 8.10
C PRO A 32 -8.90 -52.61 6.96
N GLN A 33 -8.89 -51.28 6.77
CA GLN A 33 -8.00 -50.61 5.80
C GLN A 33 -6.54 -50.78 6.25
N GLN A 34 -5.76 -51.49 5.44
CA GLN A 34 -4.31 -51.61 5.59
C GLN A 34 -3.66 -50.23 5.46
N ARG A 35 -2.79 -49.86 6.42
CA ARG A 35 -1.98 -48.66 6.35
C ARG A 35 -1.08 -48.70 5.11
N PRO A 36 -1.06 -47.65 4.28
CA PRO A 36 -0.20 -47.61 3.09
C PRO A 36 1.28 -47.60 3.50
N THR A 37 2.07 -48.49 2.89
CA THR A 37 3.52 -48.58 3.04
C THR A 37 4.21 -47.30 2.56
N SER A 38 5.40 -46.97 3.09
CA SER A 38 6.16 -45.75 2.80
C SER A 38 6.42 -45.54 1.31
N ASP A 39 6.52 -46.59 0.51
CA ASP A 39 6.73 -46.52 -0.94
C ASP A 39 5.53 -45.98 -1.70
N SER A 40 4.30 -46.19 -1.21
CA SER A 40 3.10 -45.62 -1.88
C SER A 40 2.94 -44.12 -1.62
N ALA A 41 3.51 -43.60 -0.53
CA ALA A 41 3.54 -42.16 -0.24
C ALA A 41 4.59 -41.42 -1.08
N LEU A 42 5.76 -42.02 -1.26
CA LEU A 42 6.82 -41.51 -2.13
C LEU A 42 6.42 -41.56 -3.60
N SER A 43 5.77 -42.64 -4.06
CA SER A 43 5.24 -42.73 -5.43
C SER A 43 4.16 -41.66 -5.67
N ARG A 44 3.24 -41.43 -4.73
CA ARG A 44 2.23 -40.34 -4.84
C ARG A 44 2.87 -38.95 -4.79
N ALA A 45 3.94 -38.76 -4.03
CA ALA A 45 4.69 -37.51 -4.02
C ALA A 45 5.42 -37.30 -5.35
N ARG A 46 6.05 -38.33 -5.92
CA ARG A 46 6.68 -38.27 -7.26
C ARG A 46 5.68 -38.01 -8.37
N THR A 47 4.50 -38.64 -8.34
CA THR A 47 3.41 -38.37 -9.30
C THR A 47 2.86 -36.95 -9.14
N ARG A 48 2.77 -36.41 -7.91
CA ARG A 48 2.39 -35.01 -7.67
C ARG A 48 3.45 -34.02 -8.15
N ILE A 49 4.73 -34.38 -8.09
CA ILE A 49 5.84 -33.55 -8.63
C ILE A 49 5.85 -33.62 -10.14
N ALA A 50 5.74 -34.82 -10.75
CA ALA A 50 5.66 -34.99 -12.19
C ALA A 50 4.41 -34.32 -12.81
N ASN A 51 3.27 -34.35 -12.12
CA ASN A 51 2.06 -33.62 -12.56
C ASN A 51 2.15 -32.10 -12.30
N ARG A 52 3.14 -31.59 -11.55
CA ARG A 52 3.43 -30.15 -11.48
C ARG A 52 4.13 -29.62 -12.73
N ASP A 53 4.84 -30.46 -13.46
CA ASP A 53 5.48 -30.08 -14.73
C ASP A 53 4.45 -29.95 -15.88
N HIS A 54 3.21 -30.42 -15.69
CA HIS A 54 2.06 -30.18 -16.58
C HIS A 54 1.07 -29.14 -16.01
N VAL A 55 1.49 -28.26 -15.10
CA VAL A 55 0.72 -27.06 -14.81
C VAL A 55 0.60 -26.31 -16.13
N GLN A 56 -0.61 -26.29 -16.69
CA GLN A 56 -0.94 -25.37 -17.78
C GLN A 56 -0.54 -23.98 -17.29
N VAL A 57 0.60 -23.51 -17.76
CA VAL A 57 1.09 -22.17 -17.45
C VAL A 57 0.02 -21.23 -17.98
N ALA A 58 -0.69 -20.56 -17.11
CA ALA A 58 -1.69 -19.59 -17.51
C ALA A 58 -1.03 -18.62 -18.52
N PRO A 59 -1.76 -18.18 -19.56
CA PRO A 59 -1.20 -17.26 -20.53
C PRO A 59 -0.52 -16.08 -19.79
N PRO A 60 0.67 -15.63 -20.20
CA PRO A 60 1.51 -14.73 -19.39
C PRO A 60 0.84 -13.46 -18.87
N LEU A 61 -0.22 -13.01 -19.54
CA LEU A 61 -0.95 -11.80 -19.20
C LEU A 61 -2.37 -12.07 -18.65
N VAL A 62 -2.59 -13.24 -18.04
CA VAL A 62 -3.83 -13.59 -17.33
C VAL A 62 -3.53 -13.78 -15.85
N ASP A 63 -4.29 -13.11 -14.99
CA ASP A 63 -4.11 -13.24 -13.54
C ASP A 63 -4.91 -14.43 -12.96
N SER A 64 -4.75 -14.70 -11.66
CA SER A 64 -5.43 -15.79 -10.95
C SER A 64 -6.96 -15.65 -10.90
N PHE A 65 -7.51 -14.51 -11.29
CA PHE A 65 -8.96 -14.23 -11.40
C PHE A 65 -9.48 -14.33 -12.84
N GLY A 66 -8.65 -14.77 -13.81
CA GLY A 66 -8.99 -14.88 -15.22
C GLY A 66 -9.02 -13.55 -15.97
N ARG A 67 -8.58 -12.44 -15.38
CA ARG A 67 -8.57 -11.13 -16.04
C ARG A 67 -7.41 -11.05 -17.04
N LYS A 68 -7.73 -10.76 -18.31
CA LYS A 68 -6.72 -10.52 -19.36
C LYS A 68 -6.19 -9.10 -19.28
N HIS A 69 -4.87 -8.95 -19.34
CA HIS A 69 -4.19 -7.66 -19.25
C HIS A 69 -3.77 -7.18 -20.63
N ASP A 70 -4.64 -6.47 -21.31
CA ASP A 70 -4.48 -5.96 -22.68
C ASP A 70 -4.04 -4.49 -22.74
N TYR A 71 -3.85 -3.83 -21.58
CA TYR A 71 -3.55 -2.42 -21.47
C TYR A 71 -2.26 -2.16 -20.69
N LEU A 72 -1.23 -1.66 -21.36
CA LEU A 72 0.06 -1.31 -20.78
C LEU A 72 0.20 0.20 -20.59
N ARG A 73 0.59 0.64 -19.41
CA ARG A 73 1.02 2.01 -19.12
C ARG A 73 2.53 2.05 -18.97
N LEU A 74 3.20 2.89 -19.77
CA LEU A 74 4.64 3.12 -19.74
C LEU A 74 4.93 4.51 -19.19
N SER A 75 5.61 4.60 -18.08
CA SER A 75 6.18 5.85 -17.58
C SER A 75 7.50 6.09 -18.31
N LEU A 76 7.67 7.27 -18.89
CA LEU A 76 8.86 7.60 -19.69
C LEU A 76 9.92 8.37 -18.90
N THR A 77 9.49 9.06 -17.83
CA THR A 77 10.34 9.89 -17.00
C THR A 77 9.63 10.24 -15.70
N GLU A 78 10.37 10.48 -14.64
CA GLU A 78 9.87 11.05 -13.38
C GLU A 78 9.82 12.56 -13.40
N LYS A 79 10.59 13.17 -14.31
CA LYS A 79 10.69 14.64 -14.42
C LYS A 79 9.36 15.23 -14.86
N CYS A 80 8.93 16.31 -14.19
CA CYS A 80 7.75 17.09 -14.53
C CYS A 80 8.09 18.58 -14.48
N ASN A 81 7.45 19.39 -15.32
CA ASN A 81 7.56 20.86 -15.33
C ASN A 81 6.53 21.55 -14.44
N LEU A 82 5.58 20.80 -13.84
CA LEU A 82 4.63 21.27 -12.84
C LEU A 82 4.96 20.74 -11.45
N ARG A 83 4.31 21.33 -10.43
CA ARG A 83 4.41 20.92 -9.01
C ARG A 83 3.01 20.88 -8.41
N CYS A 84 2.09 20.15 -9.06
CA CYS A 84 0.70 20.06 -8.62
C CYS A 84 0.61 19.60 -7.17
N THR A 85 -0.15 20.31 -6.35
CA THR A 85 -0.25 20.16 -4.89
C THR A 85 -0.70 18.77 -4.44
N TYR A 86 -1.43 18.05 -5.30
CA TYR A 86 -1.94 16.70 -5.04
C TYR A 86 -1.07 15.58 -5.64
N CYS A 87 -0.06 15.92 -6.45
CA CYS A 87 0.69 14.96 -7.27
C CYS A 87 2.17 14.90 -6.92
N MET A 88 2.79 16.04 -6.62
CA MET A 88 4.24 16.16 -6.46
C MET A 88 4.58 17.16 -5.34
N PRO A 89 5.52 16.83 -4.46
CA PRO A 89 6.07 17.77 -3.47
C PRO A 89 6.62 19.04 -4.15
N GLU A 90 6.65 20.13 -3.44
CA GLU A 90 7.10 21.43 -3.98
C GLU A 90 8.54 21.42 -4.48
N GLN A 91 9.42 20.76 -3.73
CA GLN A 91 10.83 20.53 -4.08
C GLN A 91 11.00 19.53 -5.23
N GLY A 92 9.94 18.84 -5.63
CA GLY A 92 9.97 17.75 -6.60
C GLY A 92 10.30 16.40 -5.93
N VAL A 93 10.57 15.40 -6.76
CA VAL A 93 10.99 14.06 -6.33
C VAL A 93 12.47 13.85 -6.67
N PRO A 94 13.20 13.01 -5.92
CA PRO A 94 14.54 12.56 -6.32
C PRO A 94 14.46 11.93 -7.71
N LEU A 95 15.27 12.44 -8.64
CA LEU A 95 15.28 11.94 -10.01
C LEU A 95 16.26 10.77 -10.12
N LEU A 96 15.90 9.75 -10.88
CA LEU A 96 16.80 8.67 -11.24
C LEU A 96 17.97 9.19 -12.08
N PRO A 97 19.17 8.60 -11.94
CA PRO A 97 20.25 8.80 -12.88
C PRO A 97 19.79 8.51 -14.31
N LYS A 98 20.33 9.25 -15.29
CA LYS A 98 19.94 9.08 -16.69
C LYS A 98 20.11 7.63 -17.18
N ASP A 99 21.17 6.99 -16.74
CA ASP A 99 21.50 5.60 -17.10
C ASP A 99 20.55 4.57 -16.49
N ASP A 100 19.78 4.96 -15.48
CA ASP A 100 18.76 4.10 -14.87
C ASP A 100 17.42 4.16 -15.61
N LEU A 101 17.22 5.15 -16.48
CA LEU A 101 16.02 5.25 -17.30
C LEU A 101 16.09 4.29 -18.50
N LEU A 102 14.93 3.78 -18.91
CA LEU A 102 14.82 2.98 -20.12
C LEU A 102 15.11 3.83 -21.37
N THR A 103 15.92 3.31 -22.26
CA THR A 103 16.19 3.89 -23.58
C THR A 103 15.00 3.71 -24.52
N ALA A 104 14.99 4.39 -25.68
CA ALA A 104 13.95 4.21 -26.70
C ALA A 104 13.91 2.77 -27.21
N ASP A 105 15.08 2.15 -27.41
CA ASP A 105 15.19 0.75 -27.85
C ASP A 105 14.65 -0.24 -26.81
N GLU A 106 14.95 -0.01 -25.52
CA GLU A 106 14.43 -0.83 -24.43
C GLU A 106 12.91 -0.70 -24.31
N ILE A 107 12.37 0.52 -24.46
CA ILE A 107 10.93 0.80 -24.46
C ILE A 107 10.24 0.08 -25.63
N GLU A 108 10.81 0.16 -26.83
CA GLU A 108 10.29 -0.51 -28.02
C GLU A 108 10.30 -2.03 -27.82
N ARG A 109 11.42 -2.62 -27.36
CA ARG A 109 11.53 -4.05 -27.09
C ARG A 109 10.48 -4.53 -26.09
N VAL A 110 10.35 -3.83 -24.96
CA VAL A 110 9.33 -4.15 -23.96
C VAL A 110 7.93 -4.07 -24.57
N ALA A 111 7.61 -3.00 -25.27
CA ALA A 111 6.29 -2.81 -25.88
C ALA A 111 5.97 -3.92 -26.88
N ARG A 112 6.93 -4.30 -27.75
CA ARG A 112 6.78 -5.38 -28.73
C ARG A 112 6.46 -6.69 -28.05
N VAL A 113 7.26 -7.09 -27.07
CA VAL A 113 7.05 -8.33 -26.30
C VAL A 113 5.66 -8.38 -25.68
N PHE A 114 5.16 -7.28 -25.10
CA PHE A 114 3.82 -7.23 -24.54
C PHE A 114 2.72 -7.27 -25.60
N VAL A 115 2.94 -6.65 -26.77
CA VAL A 115 1.98 -6.67 -27.89
C VAL A 115 1.87 -8.08 -28.47
N ASP A 116 2.98 -8.79 -28.63
CA ASP A 116 3.01 -10.19 -29.09
C ASP A 116 2.24 -11.13 -28.16
N HIS A 117 2.14 -10.78 -26.86
CA HIS A 117 1.38 -11.53 -25.85
C HIS A 117 -0.03 -10.96 -25.57
N GLY A 118 -0.55 -10.09 -26.43
CA GLY A 118 -1.96 -9.68 -26.42
C GLY A 118 -2.25 -8.29 -25.88
N VAL A 119 -1.26 -7.46 -25.57
CA VAL A 119 -1.49 -6.05 -25.30
C VAL A 119 -1.94 -5.36 -26.59
N ARG A 120 -3.02 -4.60 -26.51
CA ARG A 120 -3.60 -3.86 -27.65
C ARG A 120 -3.64 -2.36 -27.40
N LYS A 121 -3.49 -1.91 -26.16
CA LYS A 121 -3.51 -0.50 -25.79
C LYS A 121 -2.23 -0.13 -25.03
N ILE A 122 -1.52 0.90 -25.48
CA ILE A 122 -0.36 1.46 -24.76
C ILE A 122 -0.67 2.91 -24.41
N ARG A 123 -0.33 3.33 -23.19
CA ARG A 123 -0.42 4.71 -22.76
C ARG A 123 0.89 5.19 -22.17
N LEU A 124 1.43 6.23 -22.77
CA LEU A 124 2.62 6.91 -22.32
C LEU A 124 2.25 7.88 -21.18
N THR A 125 2.99 7.79 -20.10
CA THR A 125 2.81 8.60 -18.89
C THR A 125 4.18 8.96 -18.32
N GLY A 126 4.22 9.41 -17.08
CA GLY A 126 5.43 9.72 -16.34
C GLY A 126 5.16 10.89 -15.41
N GLY A 127 6.14 11.73 -15.17
CA GLY A 127 5.93 13.10 -14.75
C GLY A 127 5.25 13.83 -15.89
N GLU A 128 6.04 14.31 -16.86
CA GLU A 128 5.51 14.85 -18.11
C GLU A 128 6.24 14.22 -19.31
N PRO A 129 5.59 13.38 -20.11
CA PRO A 129 6.23 12.70 -21.24
C PRO A 129 6.86 13.64 -22.28
N THR A 130 6.26 14.83 -22.49
CA THR A 130 6.71 15.78 -23.49
C THR A 130 8.04 16.46 -23.16
N ILE A 131 8.55 16.31 -21.92
CA ILE A 131 9.88 16.80 -21.53
C ILE A 131 10.99 15.95 -22.16
N ARG A 132 10.69 14.69 -22.44
CA ARG A 132 11.64 13.76 -23.04
C ARG A 132 11.98 14.22 -24.47
N ARG A 133 13.28 14.31 -24.79
CA ARG A 133 13.71 14.86 -26.09
C ARG A 133 13.36 13.93 -27.25
N ASP A 134 13.46 12.64 -27.03
CA ASP A 134 13.20 11.54 -27.98
C ASP A 134 11.73 11.09 -28.01
N ILE A 135 10.79 11.89 -27.48
CA ILE A 135 9.37 11.50 -27.35
C ILE A 135 8.72 11.19 -28.70
N VAL A 136 9.07 11.92 -29.77
CA VAL A 136 8.50 11.70 -31.12
C VAL A 136 9.02 10.37 -31.68
N ASP A 137 10.33 10.08 -31.56
CA ASP A 137 10.94 8.81 -31.95
C ASP A 137 10.29 7.62 -31.21
N ILE A 138 10.11 7.74 -29.88
CA ILE A 138 9.42 6.69 -29.11
C ILE A 138 8.00 6.45 -29.64
N VAL A 139 7.23 7.52 -29.88
CA VAL A 139 5.85 7.39 -30.38
C VAL A 139 5.84 6.76 -31.78
N GLU A 140 6.78 7.12 -32.65
CA GLU A 140 6.90 6.55 -34.00
C GLU A 140 7.21 5.05 -33.94
N ARG A 141 8.18 4.64 -33.13
CA ARG A 141 8.53 3.22 -32.91
C ARG A 141 7.33 2.41 -32.41
N LEU A 142 6.61 2.95 -31.42
CA LEU A 142 5.41 2.32 -30.88
C LEU A 142 4.23 2.35 -31.84
N GLY A 143 4.12 3.37 -32.67
CA GLY A 143 3.08 3.52 -33.70
C GLY A 143 3.16 2.45 -34.80
N ARG A 144 4.37 1.85 -35.01
CA ARG A 144 4.57 0.72 -35.94
C ARG A 144 4.07 -0.62 -35.40
N LEU A 145 3.73 -0.70 -34.08
CA LEU A 145 3.21 -1.92 -33.47
C LEU A 145 1.70 -2.04 -33.73
N SER A 146 1.19 -3.29 -33.77
CA SER A 146 -0.25 -3.59 -34.01
C SER A 146 -1.11 -3.22 -32.80
N LEU A 147 -1.25 -1.93 -32.53
CA LEU A 147 -2.04 -1.39 -31.40
C LEU A 147 -3.42 -0.89 -31.85
N SER A 148 -4.43 -1.16 -31.05
CA SER A 148 -5.75 -0.54 -31.22
C SER A 148 -5.78 0.92 -30.72
N SER A 149 -4.86 1.28 -29.80
CA SER A 149 -4.72 2.65 -29.30
C SER A 149 -3.33 2.90 -28.73
N LEU A 150 -2.66 3.91 -29.25
CA LEU A 150 -1.46 4.50 -28.65
C LEU A 150 -1.86 5.86 -28.06
N GLY A 151 -1.82 5.95 -26.72
CA GLY A 151 -2.26 7.14 -25.99
C GLY A 151 -1.15 7.81 -25.22
N MET A 152 -1.34 9.09 -24.90
CA MET A 152 -0.45 9.86 -24.02
C MET A 152 -1.29 10.61 -22.97
N THR A 153 -0.76 10.71 -21.74
CA THR A 153 -1.26 11.64 -20.74
C THR A 153 -0.26 12.77 -20.58
N SER A 154 -0.70 14.00 -20.72
CA SER A 154 0.14 15.20 -20.67
C SER A 154 -0.55 16.32 -19.91
N ASN A 155 0.24 17.19 -19.27
CA ASN A 155 -0.24 18.44 -18.67
C ASN A 155 -0.44 19.58 -19.68
N GLY A 156 -0.14 19.36 -20.95
CA GLY A 156 -0.44 20.29 -22.04
C GLY A 156 0.57 21.41 -22.28
N ILE A 157 1.39 21.81 -21.32
CA ILE A 157 2.22 23.03 -21.43
C ILE A 157 3.17 23.00 -22.64
N ALA A 158 3.86 21.88 -22.85
CA ALA A 158 4.82 21.75 -23.94
C ALA A 158 4.22 21.10 -25.21
N LEU A 159 2.94 20.79 -25.18
CA LEU A 159 2.28 19.94 -26.17
C LEU A 159 2.00 20.68 -27.48
N LYS A 160 1.67 21.99 -27.41
CA LYS A 160 1.35 22.85 -28.57
C LYS A 160 2.29 22.61 -29.77
N ARG A 161 3.61 22.61 -29.54
CA ARG A 161 4.62 22.47 -30.61
C ARG A 161 4.82 21.01 -31.07
N LYS A 162 4.52 20.03 -30.23
CA LYS A 162 4.85 18.62 -30.48
C LYS A 162 3.67 17.80 -30.97
N LEU A 163 2.43 18.21 -30.66
CA LEU A 163 1.25 17.40 -30.88
C LEU A 163 1.03 17.01 -32.35
N PRO A 164 1.20 17.91 -33.35
CA PRO A 164 1.07 17.52 -34.76
C PRO A 164 2.05 16.41 -35.17
N ALA A 165 3.32 16.50 -34.74
CA ALA A 165 4.34 15.48 -35.01
C ALA A 165 4.02 14.16 -34.30
N LEU A 166 3.55 14.21 -33.05
CA LEU A 166 3.15 13.01 -32.28
C LEU A 166 1.98 12.28 -32.95
N VAL A 167 0.99 13.01 -33.45
CA VAL A 167 -0.15 12.43 -34.18
C VAL A 167 0.31 11.80 -35.50
N SER A 168 1.17 12.47 -36.25
CA SER A 168 1.77 11.91 -37.48
C SER A 168 2.62 10.68 -37.19
N ALA A 169 3.25 10.59 -36.03
CA ALA A 169 4.00 9.43 -35.55
C ALA A 169 3.11 8.26 -35.03
N GLY A 170 1.78 8.43 -35.00
CA GLY A 170 0.85 7.34 -34.63
C GLY A 170 0.14 7.53 -33.29
N LEU A 171 0.25 8.69 -32.63
CA LEU A 171 -0.52 8.97 -31.42
C LEU A 171 -2.02 9.10 -31.76
N SER A 172 -2.85 8.20 -31.21
CA SER A 172 -4.29 8.14 -31.50
C SER A 172 -5.18 8.62 -30.33
N SER A 173 -4.62 8.82 -29.13
CA SER A 173 -5.41 9.25 -27.96
C SER A 173 -4.61 10.17 -27.04
N LEU A 174 -5.15 11.35 -26.75
CA LEU A 174 -4.61 12.31 -25.81
C LEU A 174 -5.49 12.38 -24.56
N ASN A 175 -4.86 12.27 -23.38
CA ASN A 175 -5.46 12.67 -22.11
C ASN A 175 -4.76 13.95 -21.65
N LEU A 176 -5.47 15.06 -21.65
CA LEU A 176 -5.01 16.35 -21.16
C LEU A 176 -5.41 16.48 -19.68
N SER A 177 -4.48 16.83 -18.81
CA SER A 177 -4.77 17.08 -17.39
C SER A 177 -5.04 18.58 -17.20
N LEU A 178 -6.25 18.91 -16.73
CA LEU A 178 -6.70 20.28 -16.46
C LEU A 178 -7.72 20.25 -15.32
N ASP A 179 -7.33 20.68 -14.13
CA ASP A 179 -8.15 20.53 -12.92
C ASP A 179 -9.05 21.73 -12.62
N THR A 180 -8.85 22.86 -13.28
CA THR A 180 -9.63 24.09 -13.12
C THR A 180 -9.68 24.88 -14.41
N LEU A 181 -10.76 25.63 -14.61
CA LEU A 181 -10.96 26.59 -15.71
C LEU A 181 -10.58 28.02 -15.32
N ASP A 182 -10.19 28.24 -14.06
CA ASP A 182 -9.73 29.51 -13.53
C ASP A 182 -8.19 29.60 -13.62
N PRO A 183 -7.61 30.58 -14.36
CA PRO A 183 -6.17 30.75 -14.49
C PRO A 183 -5.43 30.94 -13.17
N PHE A 184 -6.04 31.63 -12.20
CA PHE A 184 -5.43 31.86 -10.88
C PHE A 184 -5.39 30.59 -10.06
N LYS A 185 -6.49 29.83 -10.03
CA LYS A 185 -6.53 28.51 -9.38
C LYS A 185 -5.59 27.54 -10.06
N TYR A 186 -5.45 27.60 -11.39
CA TYR A 186 -4.50 26.77 -12.11
C TYR A 186 -3.08 27.00 -11.59
N GLU A 187 -2.64 28.26 -11.44
CA GLU A 187 -1.33 28.60 -10.89
C GLU A 187 -1.19 28.12 -9.43
N LEU A 188 -2.23 28.28 -8.62
CA LEU A 188 -2.28 27.82 -7.23
C LEU A 188 -2.12 26.29 -7.13
N VAL A 189 -2.85 25.54 -7.95
CA VAL A 189 -2.86 24.07 -7.93
C VAL A 189 -1.57 23.51 -8.50
N THR A 190 -1.09 24.06 -9.61
CA THR A 190 0.08 23.54 -10.35
C THR A 190 1.40 24.17 -9.91
N ARG A 191 1.34 25.27 -9.12
CA ARG A 191 2.47 26.09 -8.69
C ARG A 191 3.31 26.61 -9.85
N ARG A 192 2.70 26.75 -11.02
CA ARG A 192 3.34 27.27 -12.26
C ARG A 192 2.30 27.92 -13.14
N ARG A 193 2.72 28.95 -13.86
CA ARG A 193 1.93 29.55 -14.95
C ARG A 193 1.85 28.61 -16.14
N GLY A 194 0.79 28.70 -16.93
CA GLY A 194 0.67 27.91 -18.14
C GLY A 194 -0.75 27.54 -18.56
N PHE A 195 -1.77 28.12 -17.93
CA PHE A 195 -3.17 27.87 -18.26
C PHE A 195 -3.46 28.06 -19.75
N ASP A 196 -3.05 29.22 -20.33
CA ASP A 196 -3.28 29.51 -21.75
C ASP A 196 -2.61 28.49 -22.68
N ALA A 197 -1.39 28.02 -22.33
CA ALA A 197 -0.70 27.00 -23.11
C ALA A 197 -1.42 25.66 -23.10
N VAL A 198 -2.13 25.33 -22.01
CA VAL A 198 -2.97 24.12 -21.91
C VAL A 198 -4.22 24.28 -22.76
N MET A 199 -4.89 25.44 -22.71
CA MET A 199 -6.06 25.75 -23.54
C MET A 199 -5.70 25.75 -25.03
N ASP A 200 -4.61 26.39 -25.44
CA ASP A 200 -4.06 26.29 -26.79
C ASP A 200 -3.84 24.83 -27.24
N SER A 201 -3.30 24.02 -26.35
CA SER A 201 -3.07 22.60 -26.63
C SER A 201 -4.36 21.82 -26.80
N LEU A 202 -5.42 22.18 -26.06
CA LEU A 202 -6.76 21.61 -26.23
C LEU A 202 -7.35 21.97 -27.60
N ASP A 203 -7.24 23.24 -28.01
CA ASP A 203 -7.77 23.71 -29.30
C ASP A 203 -7.01 23.09 -30.48
N ILE A 204 -5.69 22.95 -30.40
CA ILE A 204 -4.89 22.23 -31.41
C ILE A 204 -5.31 20.75 -31.45
N ALA A 205 -5.56 20.11 -30.31
CA ALA A 205 -6.01 18.73 -30.26
C ALA A 205 -7.36 18.56 -30.95
N GLN A 206 -8.28 19.52 -30.83
CA GLN A 206 -9.55 19.53 -31.56
C GLN A 206 -9.33 19.63 -33.09
N GLY A 207 -8.43 20.51 -33.54
CA GLY A 207 -8.04 20.61 -34.95
C GLY A 207 -7.42 19.34 -35.54
N LEU A 208 -6.89 18.45 -34.70
CA LEU A 208 -6.30 17.16 -35.11
C LEU A 208 -7.28 15.99 -35.06
N LYS A 209 -8.51 16.19 -34.64
CA LYS A 209 -9.56 15.15 -34.65
C LYS A 209 -9.77 14.50 -36.03
N PRO A 210 -9.81 15.24 -37.17
CA PRO A 210 -9.91 14.65 -38.50
C PRO A 210 -8.77 13.67 -38.83
N LYS A 211 -7.62 13.80 -38.15
CA LYS A 211 -6.50 12.85 -38.25
C LYS A 211 -6.61 11.65 -37.28
N GLY A 212 -7.77 11.46 -36.66
CA GLY A 212 -8.07 10.32 -35.79
C GLY A 212 -7.69 10.51 -34.31
N LEU A 213 -7.26 11.68 -33.88
CA LEU A 213 -6.93 11.94 -32.47
C LEU A 213 -8.20 12.00 -31.60
N LYS A 214 -8.28 11.13 -30.58
CA LYS A 214 -9.32 11.17 -29.55
C LYS A 214 -8.83 11.92 -28.34
N THR A 215 -9.50 13.01 -27.99
CA THR A 215 -9.09 13.90 -26.89
C THR A 215 -9.96 13.69 -25.66
N LYS A 216 -9.33 13.55 -24.49
CA LYS A 216 -9.99 13.47 -23.19
C LYS A 216 -9.37 14.48 -22.25
N VAL A 217 -10.18 15.15 -21.43
CA VAL A 217 -9.74 16.04 -20.36
C VAL A 217 -9.91 15.34 -19.02
N ASN A 218 -8.87 15.24 -18.23
CA ASN A 218 -8.92 14.66 -16.88
C ASN A 218 -8.95 15.77 -15.85
N VAL A 219 -9.88 15.69 -14.93
CA VAL A 219 -10.09 16.63 -13.82
C VAL A 219 -10.05 15.83 -12.53
N VAL A 220 -9.07 16.06 -11.66
CA VAL A 220 -9.08 15.53 -10.29
C VAL A 220 -9.94 16.45 -9.45
N VAL A 221 -11.08 15.96 -8.96
CA VAL A 221 -12.02 16.76 -8.19
C VAL A 221 -11.69 16.72 -6.71
N ILE A 222 -11.52 17.89 -6.11
CA ILE A 222 -11.17 18.09 -4.70
C ILE A 222 -12.19 19.04 -4.08
N ARG A 223 -12.87 18.59 -3.01
CA ARG A 223 -13.88 19.37 -2.31
C ARG A 223 -13.34 20.70 -1.82
N GLY A 224 -14.10 21.77 -2.07
CA GLY A 224 -13.77 23.15 -1.69
C GLY A 224 -12.66 23.79 -2.54
N LEU A 225 -12.18 23.10 -3.60
CA LEU A 225 -11.20 23.64 -4.52
C LEU A 225 -11.80 23.89 -5.90
N ASN A 226 -12.27 22.82 -6.55
CA ASN A 226 -12.76 22.86 -7.94
C ASN A 226 -14.06 22.06 -8.15
N ASP A 227 -14.68 21.54 -7.11
CA ASP A 227 -15.93 20.76 -7.18
C ASP A 227 -17.10 21.59 -7.74
N HIS A 228 -17.13 22.91 -7.50
CA HIS A 228 -18.13 23.82 -8.04
C HIS A 228 -17.94 24.09 -9.55
N GLU A 229 -16.75 23.84 -10.13
CA GLU A 229 -16.48 24.03 -11.58
C GLU A 229 -16.92 22.83 -12.43
N VAL A 230 -17.39 21.74 -11.81
CA VAL A 230 -17.78 20.51 -12.52
C VAL A 230 -18.85 20.75 -13.60
N PRO A 231 -19.92 21.54 -13.35
CA PRO A 231 -20.88 21.89 -14.41
C PRO A 231 -20.25 22.67 -15.57
N ASP A 232 -19.30 23.57 -15.28
CA ASP A 232 -18.64 24.39 -16.33
C ASP A 232 -17.70 23.53 -17.18
N PHE A 233 -17.05 22.52 -16.59
CA PHE A 233 -16.30 21.51 -17.34
C PHE A 233 -17.23 20.67 -18.27
N VAL A 234 -18.46 20.42 -17.89
CA VAL A 234 -19.44 19.76 -18.76
C VAL A 234 -19.81 20.66 -19.94
N GLU A 235 -19.94 21.99 -19.72
CA GLU A 235 -20.21 22.95 -20.79
C GLU A 235 -19.10 22.98 -21.86
N LEU A 236 -17.85 22.68 -21.54
CA LEU A 236 -16.80 22.52 -22.55
C LEU A 236 -17.11 21.44 -23.59
N THR A 237 -17.99 20.49 -23.28
CA THR A 237 -18.39 19.41 -24.19
C THR A 237 -19.55 19.80 -25.12
N ARG A 238 -20.14 21.00 -24.96
CA ARG A 238 -21.26 21.48 -25.76
C ARG A 238 -20.91 21.51 -27.26
N GLU A 239 -19.82 22.16 -27.59
CA GLU A 239 -19.35 22.36 -28.97
C GLU A 239 -18.11 21.52 -29.30
N ARG A 240 -17.38 21.08 -28.28
CA ARG A 240 -16.15 20.29 -28.44
C ARG A 240 -16.43 18.80 -28.29
N ASP A 241 -16.09 18.00 -29.28
CA ASP A 241 -16.15 16.54 -29.19
C ASP A 241 -14.95 16.00 -28.37
N ILE A 242 -15.02 16.25 -27.07
CA ILE A 242 -14.10 15.73 -26.07
C ILE A 242 -14.83 14.91 -25.03
N THR A 243 -14.09 14.08 -24.28
CA THR A 243 -14.63 13.44 -23.08
C THR A 243 -13.99 14.06 -21.85
N VAL A 244 -14.75 14.77 -21.03
CA VAL A 244 -14.31 15.24 -19.72
C VAL A 244 -14.46 14.11 -18.70
N ARG A 245 -13.41 13.84 -17.93
CA ARG A 245 -13.40 12.75 -16.94
C ARG A 245 -13.08 13.27 -15.56
N PHE A 246 -14.04 13.22 -14.68
CA PHE A 246 -13.91 13.57 -13.27
C PHE A 246 -13.35 12.38 -12.50
N ILE A 247 -12.22 12.59 -11.84
CA ILE A 247 -11.46 11.55 -11.13
C ILE A 247 -11.57 11.85 -9.65
N GLU A 248 -12.01 10.89 -8.86
CA GLU A 248 -12.01 10.99 -7.41
C GLU A 248 -10.60 11.17 -6.87
N TYR A 249 -10.46 12.08 -5.90
CA TYR A 249 -9.20 12.37 -5.23
C TYR A 249 -8.68 11.15 -4.47
N MET A 250 -7.48 10.71 -4.80
CA MET A 250 -6.87 9.49 -4.26
C MET A 250 -5.76 9.79 -3.26
N PRO A 251 -5.56 8.93 -2.23
CA PRO A 251 -4.46 9.07 -1.28
C PRO A 251 -3.13 8.69 -1.96
N PHE A 252 -2.23 9.67 -2.08
CA PHE A 252 -0.83 9.51 -2.45
C PHE A 252 0.05 10.11 -1.35
N GLU A 253 1.32 9.73 -1.31
CA GLU A 253 2.29 10.27 -0.37
C GLU A 253 2.36 11.81 -0.52
N ASP A 254 2.41 12.50 0.62
CA ASP A 254 2.53 13.97 0.74
C ASP A 254 1.39 14.82 0.15
N ASN A 255 0.32 14.22 -0.37
CA ASN A 255 -0.77 14.99 -0.98
C ASN A 255 -1.83 15.50 0.03
N ARG A 256 -1.61 15.30 1.34
CA ARG A 256 -2.52 15.71 2.42
C ARG A 256 -3.98 15.25 2.20
N TRP A 257 -4.14 14.05 1.65
CA TRP A 257 -5.45 13.47 1.39
C TRP A 257 -6.24 13.27 2.68
N SER A 258 -7.54 13.56 2.63
CA SER A 258 -8.50 13.23 3.68
C SER A 258 -9.84 12.85 3.04
N THR A 259 -10.63 12.06 3.74
CA THR A 259 -11.98 11.69 3.31
C THR A 259 -12.87 12.91 3.10
N ALA A 260 -12.68 13.97 3.92
CA ALA A 260 -13.41 15.24 3.78
C ALA A 260 -13.16 15.97 2.46
N LYS A 261 -12.03 15.72 1.80
CA LYS A 261 -11.70 16.29 0.48
C LYS A 261 -12.19 15.46 -0.70
N LEU A 262 -12.66 14.24 -0.44
CA LEU A 262 -13.22 13.37 -1.46
C LEU A 262 -14.64 13.85 -1.82
N VAL A 263 -14.94 13.92 -3.13
CA VAL A 263 -16.29 14.17 -3.63
C VAL A 263 -16.73 12.92 -4.37
N PRO A 264 -17.77 12.21 -3.87
CA PRO A 264 -18.30 11.02 -4.55
C PRO A 264 -18.89 11.36 -5.91
N SER A 265 -18.76 10.45 -6.87
CA SER A 265 -19.30 10.63 -8.22
C SER A 265 -20.82 10.84 -8.24
N SER A 266 -21.55 10.26 -7.29
CA SER A 266 -23.00 10.45 -7.14
C SER A 266 -23.37 11.91 -6.84
N GLU A 267 -22.58 12.58 -6.00
CA GLU A 267 -22.77 13.99 -5.69
C GLU A 267 -22.50 14.88 -6.91
N LEU A 268 -21.43 14.61 -7.64
CA LEU A 268 -21.12 15.32 -8.89
C LEU A 268 -22.18 15.12 -9.95
N LEU A 269 -22.72 13.91 -10.07
CA LEU A 269 -23.82 13.63 -11.00
C LEU A 269 -25.07 14.42 -10.63
N SER A 270 -25.39 14.55 -9.35
CA SER A 270 -26.52 15.38 -8.86
C SER A 270 -26.33 16.86 -9.19
N LEU A 271 -25.12 17.41 -9.02
CA LEU A 271 -24.79 18.79 -9.40
C LEU A 271 -24.99 19.05 -10.89
N ILE A 272 -24.51 18.12 -11.74
CA ILE A 272 -24.68 18.23 -13.20
C ILE A 272 -26.17 18.10 -13.59
N SER A 273 -26.91 17.16 -12.99
CA SER A 273 -28.33 16.97 -13.26
C SER A 273 -29.15 18.19 -12.88
N ALA A 274 -28.82 18.84 -11.77
CA ALA A 274 -29.47 20.10 -11.33
C ALA A 274 -29.25 21.27 -12.33
N ARG A 275 -28.10 21.27 -13.05
CA ARG A 275 -27.82 22.27 -14.09
C ARG A 275 -28.56 22.01 -15.39
N HIS A 276 -28.96 20.74 -15.65
CA HIS A 276 -29.60 20.31 -16.89
C HIS A 276 -30.98 19.66 -16.66
N PRO A 277 -31.91 20.29 -15.93
CA PRO A 277 -33.18 19.66 -15.53
C PRO A 277 -34.10 19.38 -16.72
N ALA A 278 -34.06 20.17 -17.78
CA ALA A 278 -34.95 20.05 -18.95
C ALA A 278 -34.45 19.02 -19.96
N SER A 279 -33.14 18.85 -20.12
CA SER A 279 -32.53 17.97 -21.12
C SER A 279 -32.25 16.56 -20.61
N GLY A 280 -32.16 16.39 -19.29
CA GLY A 280 -31.74 15.13 -18.70
C GLY A 280 -30.28 14.76 -19.03
N LEU A 281 -29.90 13.53 -18.75
CA LEU A 281 -28.56 12.99 -19.03
C LEU A 281 -28.67 11.60 -19.65
N ASP A 282 -28.06 11.41 -20.80
CA ASP A 282 -27.97 10.11 -21.45
C ASP A 282 -26.82 9.30 -20.83
N LYS A 283 -27.10 8.14 -20.25
CA LYS A 283 -26.07 7.18 -19.84
C LYS A 283 -25.54 6.47 -21.09
N LEU A 284 -24.23 6.59 -21.35
CA LEU A 284 -23.59 5.91 -22.47
C LEU A 284 -23.20 4.47 -22.09
N GLN A 285 -23.06 3.62 -23.12
CA GLN A 285 -22.60 2.25 -22.91
C GLN A 285 -21.10 2.23 -22.63
N ASP A 286 -20.71 1.65 -21.50
CA ASP A 286 -19.31 1.49 -21.08
C ASP A 286 -18.81 0.09 -21.45
N ALA A 287 -17.57 -0.03 -21.94
CA ALA A 287 -16.94 -1.34 -22.12
C ALA A 287 -16.55 -1.94 -20.75
N ALA A 288 -16.53 -3.27 -20.64
CA ALA A 288 -16.25 -3.98 -19.39
C ALA A 288 -14.90 -3.61 -18.73
N SER A 289 -13.90 -3.18 -19.52
CA SER A 289 -12.59 -2.74 -19.03
C SER A 289 -12.48 -1.23 -18.81
N ASP A 290 -13.54 -0.45 -19.10
CA ASP A 290 -13.53 0.99 -18.92
C ASP A 290 -13.54 1.37 -17.44
N THR A 291 -12.78 2.44 -17.11
CA THR A 291 -12.80 3.02 -15.77
C THR A 291 -13.79 4.16 -15.65
N THR A 292 -14.24 4.68 -16.78
CA THR A 292 -15.10 5.86 -16.86
C THR A 292 -16.52 5.40 -17.05
N ARG A 293 -17.42 5.82 -16.17
CA ARG A 293 -18.87 5.73 -16.39
C ARG A 293 -19.29 6.98 -17.14
N ALA A 294 -19.61 6.81 -18.44
CA ALA A 294 -19.78 7.91 -19.36
C ALA A 294 -21.24 8.34 -19.49
N TYR A 295 -21.44 9.65 -19.62
CA TYR A 295 -22.72 10.32 -19.81
C TYR A 295 -22.60 11.38 -20.89
N ARG A 296 -23.74 11.80 -21.43
CA ARG A 296 -23.84 12.93 -22.37
C ARG A 296 -25.03 13.80 -22.02
N VAL A 297 -24.90 15.09 -22.19
CA VAL A 297 -26.05 16.00 -22.22
C VAL A 297 -26.63 15.94 -23.64
N PRO A 298 -27.95 15.67 -23.82
CA PRO A 298 -28.56 15.68 -25.13
C PRO A 298 -28.23 16.96 -25.91
N GLY A 299 -27.84 16.80 -27.18
CA GLY A 299 -27.45 17.91 -28.05
C GLY A 299 -25.99 18.37 -27.92
N TYR A 300 -25.20 17.86 -26.96
CA TYR A 300 -23.79 18.19 -26.84
C TYR A 300 -22.94 17.31 -27.76
N ALA A 301 -21.90 17.89 -28.35
CA ALA A 301 -20.98 17.19 -29.25
C ALA A 301 -20.12 16.15 -28.52
N GLY A 302 -19.67 16.47 -27.31
CA GLY A 302 -18.82 15.62 -26.50
C GLY A 302 -19.57 14.85 -25.42
N SER A 303 -18.83 14.35 -24.44
CA SER A 303 -19.33 13.54 -23.33
C SER A 303 -18.55 13.83 -22.04
N PHE A 304 -19.11 13.42 -20.91
CA PHE A 304 -18.40 13.45 -19.65
C PHE A 304 -18.54 12.11 -18.90
N GLY A 305 -17.78 11.92 -17.84
CA GLY A 305 -17.94 10.71 -17.03
C GLY A 305 -17.07 10.71 -15.79
N PHE A 306 -17.27 9.71 -14.96
CA PHE A 306 -16.67 9.59 -13.64
C PHE A 306 -15.73 8.41 -13.56
N ILE A 307 -14.60 8.60 -12.86
CA ILE A 307 -13.65 7.55 -12.49
C ILE A 307 -13.67 7.43 -10.96
N SER A 308 -14.60 6.61 -10.47
CA SER A 308 -14.89 6.39 -9.04
C SER A 308 -13.86 5.43 -8.43
N SER A 309 -12.61 5.87 -8.32
CA SER A 309 -11.49 5.03 -7.87
C SER A 309 -11.63 4.60 -6.41
N MET A 310 -12.32 5.40 -5.59
CA MET A 310 -12.40 5.27 -4.14
C MET A 310 -13.74 4.77 -3.65
N THR A 311 -14.84 5.30 -4.22
CA THR A 311 -16.20 4.98 -3.75
C THR A 311 -16.80 3.78 -4.46
N ASP A 312 -16.51 3.56 -5.75
CA ASP A 312 -17.05 2.47 -6.55
C ASP A 312 -15.97 1.94 -7.52
N HIS A 313 -15.10 1.11 -6.98
CA HIS A 313 -13.92 0.67 -7.68
C HIS A 313 -14.22 -0.29 -8.84
N PHE A 314 -13.50 -0.10 -9.94
CA PHE A 314 -13.54 -0.89 -11.17
C PHE A 314 -12.49 -2.02 -11.21
N CYS A 315 -12.06 -2.53 -10.05
CA CYS A 315 -10.97 -3.50 -9.96
C CYS A 315 -11.32 -4.86 -10.58
N GLY A 316 -12.60 -5.27 -10.56
CA GLY A 316 -13.08 -6.53 -11.15
C GLY A 316 -12.79 -6.66 -12.64
N GLY A 317 -12.88 -5.57 -13.42
CA GLY A 317 -12.56 -5.52 -14.85
C GLY A 317 -11.17 -4.97 -15.19
N CYS A 318 -10.25 -4.87 -14.22
CA CYS A 318 -8.97 -4.21 -14.42
C CYS A 318 -8.01 -4.99 -15.33
N SER A 319 -7.77 -4.47 -16.54
CA SER A 319 -6.84 -5.06 -17.53
C SER A 319 -5.47 -4.37 -17.60
N ARG A 320 -5.09 -3.56 -16.57
CA ARG A 320 -3.94 -2.65 -16.66
C ARG A 320 -2.70 -3.20 -15.99
N LEU A 321 -1.56 -3.07 -16.71
CA LEU A 321 -0.20 -3.20 -16.17
C LEU A 321 0.53 -1.86 -16.28
N ARG A 322 1.54 -1.66 -15.45
CA ARG A 322 2.36 -0.44 -15.44
C ARG A 322 3.83 -0.79 -15.42
N ILE A 323 4.61 -0.04 -16.20
CA ILE A 323 6.08 -0.12 -16.18
C ILE A 323 6.60 1.28 -15.91
N GLY A 324 7.50 1.38 -14.95
CA GLY A 324 8.17 2.60 -14.56
C GLY A 324 9.22 3.06 -15.56
N ALA A 325 9.65 4.30 -15.44
CA ALA A 325 10.74 4.85 -16.25
C ALA A 325 12.06 4.07 -16.08
N ASP A 326 12.21 3.37 -14.96
CA ASP A 326 13.32 2.50 -14.57
C ASP A 326 13.10 1.01 -14.92
N GLY A 327 12.03 0.68 -15.61
CA GLY A 327 11.70 -0.70 -16.00
C GLY A 327 11.05 -1.54 -14.89
N ARG A 328 10.63 -0.96 -13.76
CA ARG A 328 9.92 -1.71 -12.72
C ARG A 328 8.46 -1.94 -13.09
N VAL A 329 7.98 -3.17 -12.91
CA VAL A 329 6.61 -3.59 -13.20
C VAL A 329 5.74 -3.44 -11.96
N LYS A 330 4.56 -2.80 -12.11
CA LYS A 330 3.48 -2.78 -11.11
C LYS A 330 2.22 -3.38 -11.72
N VAL A 331 1.67 -4.36 -11.03
CA VAL A 331 0.42 -5.03 -11.44
C VAL A 331 -0.82 -4.30 -10.92
N CYS A 332 -0.67 -3.49 -9.86
CA CYS A 332 -1.71 -2.64 -9.30
C CYS A 332 -1.24 -1.18 -9.22
N LEU A 333 -2.17 -0.22 -9.21
CA LEU A 333 -1.85 1.20 -8.97
C LEU A 333 -1.32 1.39 -7.55
N PHE A 334 -1.95 0.75 -6.58
CA PHE A 334 -1.72 0.94 -5.15
C PHE A 334 -0.63 0.05 -4.56
N GLY A 335 -0.23 -1.02 -5.25
CA GLY A 335 0.82 -1.93 -4.79
C GLY A 335 2.24 -1.45 -5.10
N PRO A 336 3.25 -2.05 -4.44
CA PRO A 336 4.66 -1.81 -4.77
C PRO A 336 5.02 -2.39 -6.15
N PRO A 337 6.18 -2.01 -6.71
CA PRO A 337 6.76 -2.72 -7.84
C PRO A 337 7.07 -4.18 -7.47
N VAL A 338 6.70 -5.11 -8.35
CA VAL A 338 6.83 -6.56 -8.11
C VAL A 338 8.00 -7.20 -8.85
N LEU A 339 8.52 -6.54 -9.89
CA LEU A 339 9.59 -7.03 -10.76
C LEU A 339 10.34 -5.85 -11.38
N SER A 340 11.64 -5.99 -11.65
CA SER A 340 12.42 -5.07 -12.48
C SER A 340 12.82 -5.76 -13.79
N LEU A 341 12.46 -5.15 -14.93
CA LEU A 341 12.84 -5.64 -16.26
C LEU A 341 14.25 -5.20 -16.67
N ARG A 342 14.77 -4.11 -16.10
CA ARG A 342 16.05 -3.51 -16.47
C ARG A 342 17.22 -4.51 -16.44
N PRO A 343 17.42 -5.35 -15.40
CA PRO A 343 18.48 -6.34 -15.41
C PRO A 343 18.31 -7.39 -16.53
N LEU A 344 17.07 -7.72 -16.89
CA LEU A 344 16.75 -8.65 -17.96
C LEU A 344 16.99 -8.05 -19.35
N LEU A 345 16.72 -6.75 -19.52
CA LEU A 345 16.94 -6.01 -20.75
C LEU A 345 18.43 -5.76 -21.01
N ARG A 346 19.22 -5.58 -19.95
CA ARG A 346 20.66 -5.26 -19.97
C ARG A 346 21.54 -6.46 -19.60
N SER A 347 21.03 -7.68 -19.79
CA SER A 347 21.83 -8.90 -19.63
C SER A 347 23.04 -8.90 -20.57
N SER A 348 24.10 -9.62 -20.17
CA SER A 348 25.35 -9.68 -20.94
C SER A 348 25.12 -10.07 -22.41
N PRO A 349 25.81 -9.41 -23.35
CA PRO A 349 25.78 -9.81 -24.75
C PRO A 349 26.13 -11.31 -24.99
N ALA A 350 26.94 -11.90 -24.09
CA ALA A 350 27.29 -13.31 -24.13
C ALA A 350 26.13 -14.26 -23.74
N SER A 351 25.10 -13.74 -23.05
CA SER A 351 23.92 -14.51 -22.67
C SER A 351 22.70 -13.57 -22.60
N PRO A 352 22.15 -13.13 -23.74
CA PRO A 352 21.02 -12.22 -23.77
C PRO A 352 19.77 -12.91 -23.22
N THR A 353 19.06 -12.24 -22.35
CA THR A 353 17.75 -12.72 -21.87
C THR A 353 16.77 -12.78 -23.05
N SER A 354 16.18 -13.95 -23.29
CA SER A 354 15.17 -14.12 -24.34
C SER A 354 13.87 -13.37 -23.99
N ASP A 355 13.10 -13.00 -25.00
CA ASP A 355 11.80 -12.36 -24.81
C ASP A 355 10.80 -13.30 -24.12
N ALA A 356 10.94 -14.62 -24.33
CA ALA A 356 10.18 -15.65 -23.61
C ALA A 356 10.49 -15.65 -22.10
N ALA A 357 11.78 -15.54 -21.71
CA ALA A 357 12.16 -15.46 -20.29
C ALA A 357 11.67 -14.17 -19.64
N LEU A 358 11.68 -13.04 -20.37
CA LEU A 358 11.12 -11.79 -19.91
C LEU A 358 9.61 -11.92 -19.64
N MET A 359 8.87 -12.54 -20.58
CA MET A 359 7.42 -12.74 -20.40
C MET A 359 7.10 -13.78 -19.34
N HIS A 360 7.91 -14.80 -19.15
CA HIS A 360 7.74 -15.74 -18.05
C HIS A 360 7.82 -15.03 -16.68
N ALA A 361 8.81 -14.16 -16.50
CA ALA A 361 8.94 -13.35 -15.27
C ALA A 361 7.75 -12.42 -15.06
N VAL A 362 7.26 -11.77 -16.12
CA VAL A 362 6.05 -10.92 -16.09
C VAL A 362 4.81 -11.75 -15.75
N GLY A 363 4.65 -12.93 -16.35
CA GLY A 363 3.53 -13.83 -16.12
C GLY A 363 3.38 -14.24 -14.66
N GLY A 364 4.48 -14.56 -13.98
CA GLY A 364 4.50 -14.85 -12.55
C GLY A 364 4.03 -13.65 -11.71
N ALA A 365 4.48 -12.44 -12.06
CA ALA A 365 4.06 -11.22 -11.39
C ALA A 365 2.56 -10.91 -11.61
N VAL A 366 2.06 -11.12 -12.83
CA VAL A 366 0.64 -10.91 -13.19
C VAL A 366 -0.25 -11.91 -12.47
N TYR A 367 0.13 -13.17 -12.42
CA TYR A 367 -0.62 -14.23 -11.73
C TYR A 367 -0.82 -13.92 -10.24
N GLY A 368 0.20 -13.31 -9.59
CA GLY A 368 0.14 -12.88 -8.19
C GLY A 368 -0.68 -11.62 -7.92
N LYS A 369 -1.30 -10.98 -8.93
CA LYS A 369 -2.09 -9.76 -8.77
C LYS A 369 -3.29 -9.98 -7.86
N LYS A 370 -3.51 -9.08 -6.87
CA LYS A 370 -4.66 -9.13 -5.97
C LYS A 370 -5.95 -8.66 -6.67
N PHE A 371 -7.10 -9.06 -6.12
CA PHE A 371 -8.39 -8.74 -6.73
C PHE A 371 -8.64 -7.22 -6.81
N ALA A 372 -8.49 -6.49 -5.70
CA ALA A 372 -8.73 -5.05 -5.61
C ALA A 372 -7.69 -4.35 -4.74
N HIS A 373 -7.31 -3.12 -5.09
CA HIS A 373 -6.45 -2.21 -4.34
C HIS A 373 -5.19 -2.85 -3.73
N ASP A 374 -4.63 -3.87 -4.36
CA ASP A 374 -3.50 -4.68 -3.85
C ASP A 374 -3.77 -5.35 -2.48
N GLY A 375 -5.04 -5.58 -2.16
CA GLY A 375 -5.45 -6.16 -0.87
C GLY A 375 -5.55 -5.17 0.28
N LEU A 376 -5.44 -3.87 0.03
CA LEU A 376 -5.38 -2.81 1.07
C LEU A 376 -6.74 -2.44 1.68
N GLY A 377 -7.86 -3.05 1.24
CA GLY A 377 -9.17 -2.87 1.87
C GLY A 377 -9.84 -1.52 1.65
N GLY A 378 -9.47 -0.77 0.60
CA GLY A 378 -10.11 0.50 0.24
C GLY A 378 -9.32 1.76 0.64
N PRO A 379 -9.93 2.97 0.59
CA PRO A 379 -9.23 4.26 0.75
C PRO A 379 -8.49 4.41 2.08
N GLU A 380 -9.10 3.99 3.17
CA GLU A 380 -8.51 4.06 4.52
C GLU A 380 -7.30 3.13 4.64
N GLY A 381 -7.40 1.91 4.10
CA GLY A 381 -6.27 0.96 4.07
C GLY A 381 -5.12 1.46 3.21
N ILE A 382 -5.43 2.05 2.03
CA ILE A 382 -4.43 2.65 1.14
C ILE A 382 -3.69 3.78 1.85
N LYS A 383 -4.41 4.67 2.55
CA LYS A 383 -3.83 5.77 3.31
C LYS A 383 -2.95 5.26 4.45
N ARG A 384 -3.43 4.28 5.22
CA ARG A 384 -2.73 3.75 6.39
C ARG A 384 -1.41 3.10 6.05
N GLU A 385 -1.34 2.36 4.94
CA GLU A 385 -0.12 1.67 4.55
C GLU A 385 0.99 2.58 4.01
N GLY A 386 0.69 3.83 3.61
CA GLY A 386 1.68 4.87 3.28
C GLY A 386 2.71 4.51 2.20
N LYS A 387 2.54 3.36 1.53
CA LYS A 387 3.52 2.80 0.57
C LYS A 387 3.37 3.32 -0.85
N MET A 388 2.42 4.22 -1.07
CA MET A 388 2.27 4.89 -2.35
C MET A 388 3.16 6.11 -2.38
N GLY A 389 4.28 6.01 -3.03
CA GLY A 389 5.10 7.16 -3.37
C GLY A 389 4.28 8.28 -4.05
N PRO A 390 4.86 9.46 -4.25
CA PRO A 390 4.21 10.55 -4.96
C PRO A 390 3.66 10.06 -6.31
N MET A 391 2.54 10.61 -6.78
CA MET A 391 1.84 10.14 -7.98
C MET A 391 2.77 10.05 -9.20
N VAL A 392 3.76 10.92 -9.29
CA VAL A 392 4.80 10.92 -10.33
C VAL A 392 5.75 9.74 -10.19
N GLY A 393 6.05 9.34 -8.95
CA GLY A 393 6.92 8.21 -8.59
C GLY A 393 6.20 6.86 -8.49
N ILE A 394 4.95 6.73 -9.00
CA ILE A 394 4.19 5.47 -8.93
C ILE A 394 4.99 4.26 -9.43
N ALA A 395 6.03 4.50 -10.23
CA ALA A 395 6.93 3.48 -10.75
C ALA A 395 8.32 3.47 -10.10
N SER A 396 8.66 4.42 -9.23
CA SER A 396 10.04 4.70 -8.82
C SER A 396 10.22 4.89 -7.31
N LEU A 397 9.61 4.03 -6.48
CA LEU A 397 9.98 4.01 -5.06
C LEU A 397 11.41 3.47 -4.92
N PRO A 398 12.29 4.12 -4.10
CA PRO A 398 13.57 3.54 -3.78
C PRO A 398 13.34 2.19 -3.10
N ILE A 399 13.80 1.10 -3.73
CA ILE A 399 13.95 -0.15 -3.01
C ILE A 399 15.04 0.11 -1.99
N SER A 400 14.74 0.02 -0.69
CA SER A 400 15.79 -0.28 0.28
C SER A 400 16.60 -1.45 -0.28
N PRO A 401 17.94 -1.34 -0.38
CA PRO A 401 18.72 -2.38 -1.01
C PRO A 401 18.39 -3.70 -0.29
N LEU A 402 17.81 -4.64 -1.01
CA LEU A 402 17.72 -6.02 -0.57
C LEU A 402 19.14 -6.41 -0.20
N ARG A 403 19.41 -6.62 1.08
CA ARG A 403 20.68 -7.19 1.54
C ARG A 403 20.92 -8.42 0.69
N PRO A 404 22.04 -8.52 -0.03
CA PRO A 404 22.34 -9.74 -0.76
C PRO A 404 22.36 -10.87 0.27
N THR A 405 21.47 -11.82 0.10
CA THR A 405 21.55 -13.10 0.81
C THR A 405 22.93 -13.66 0.52
N ARG A 406 23.80 -13.71 1.55
CA ARG A 406 25.10 -14.35 1.45
C ARG A 406 24.85 -15.77 0.97
N ARG A 407 25.21 -16.05 -0.30
CA ARG A 407 25.39 -17.41 -0.77
C ARG A 407 26.35 -18.11 0.19
N PRO A 408 26.06 -19.34 0.63
CA PRO A 408 27.04 -20.11 1.36
C PRO A 408 28.25 -20.30 0.43
N ARG A 409 29.40 -19.83 0.86
CA ARG A 409 30.68 -20.14 0.20
C ARG A 409 30.89 -21.64 0.35
N THR A 410 30.72 -22.40 -0.71
CA THR A 410 31.28 -23.75 -0.85
C THR A 410 32.80 -23.62 -0.79
N ARG A 411 33.38 -24.03 0.31
CA ARG A 411 34.81 -24.24 0.42
C ARG A 411 35.15 -25.54 -0.31
N THR A 412 35.85 -25.42 -1.39
CA THR A 412 36.62 -26.52 -2.00
C THR A 412 37.80 -26.86 -1.10
N PRO A 413 38.06 -28.12 -0.76
CA PRO A 413 39.22 -28.47 0.02
C PRO A 413 40.46 -28.56 -0.88
N LEU A 414 41.50 -27.79 -0.58
CA LEU A 414 42.87 -28.06 -1.06
C LEU A 414 43.53 -29.03 -0.07
N HIS A 415 43.95 -30.18 -0.59
CA HIS A 415 44.87 -31.11 0.07
C HIS A 415 46.26 -30.47 0.21
N LEU A 416 46.90 -30.67 1.39
CA LEU A 416 48.36 -31.02 1.50
C LEU A 416 48.69 -31.39 2.98
N LEU A 417 49.01 -32.70 3.12
CA LEU A 417 50.05 -33.37 3.92
C LEU A 417 50.32 -32.95 5.39
N GLY A 418 50.10 -33.84 6.28
CA GLY A 418 50.38 -34.33 7.57
C GLY A 418 51.72 -34.00 8.27
N PRO A 419 52.21 -34.72 9.34
CA PRO A 419 51.43 -35.47 10.35
C PRO A 419 51.83 -35.08 11.80
N SER A 420 51.18 -35.63 12.75
CA SER A 420 51.64 -36.17 14.06
C SER A 420 50.99 -35.67 15.33
N THR A 421 50.60 -36.64 16.07
CA THR A 421 50.68 -37.01 17.51
C THR A 421 49.53 -36.64 18.44
N SER A 422 48.90 -37.74 18.84
CA SER A 422 48.58 -38.26 20.18
C SER A 422 47.62 -37.48 21.10
N SER A 423 46.47 -38.05 21.27
CA SER A 423 45.87 -38.81 22.41
C SER A 423 45.07 -37.99 23.44
N PRO A 424 44.23 -38.65 24.24
CA PRO A 424 42.77 -38.41 24.23
C PRO A 424 42.27 -38.00 25.62
N LEU A 425 41.09 -37.44 25.73
CA LEU A 425 40.34 -37.39 26.99
C LEU A 425 38.83 -37.56 26.77
N SER A 426 38.39 -38.58 27.32
CA SER A 426 37.18 -39.16 27.89
C SER A 426 35.84 -38.40 27.83
N PHE A 427 34.85 -39.15 27.38
CA PHE A 427 33.41 -38.92 27.57
C PHE A 427 32.96 -39.47 28.94
N PRO A 428 31.87 -39.00 29.50
CA PRO A 428 30.97 -39.93 30.20
C PRO A 428 29.60 -40.02 29.56
N THR A 429 29.16 -41.22 29.58
CA THR A 429 28.00 -41.90 29.03
C THR A 429 26.66 -41.49 29.63
N THR A 430 25.73 -41.45 28.76
CA THR A 430 24.28 -41.50 28.87
C THR A 430 23.74 -42.62 29.71
N ARG A 431 22.66 -42.37 30.46
CA ARG A 431 21.73 -43.40 30.93
C ARG A 431 20.35 -43.22 30.26
N LEU A 432 19.97 -44.27 29.56
CA LEU A 432 18.63 -44.59 29.13
C LEU A 432 17.76 -44.99 30.33
N PHE A 433 16.54 -44.46 30.37
CA PHE A 433 15.45 -45.13 31.09
C PHE A 433 14.27 -45.29 30.16
N SER A 434 13.96 -46.54 29.90
CA SER A 434 12.72 -47.03 29.32
C SER A 434 11.70 -47.23 30.44
N SER A 435 10.46 -46.82 30.22
CA SER A 435 9.32 -47.47 30.90
C SER A 435 8.07 -47.39 30.04
N THR A 436 7.60 -48.53 29.72
CA THR A 436 6.31 -48.92 29.17
C THR A 436 5.18 -48.62 30.14
N SER A 437 4.03 -48.18 29.67
CA SER A 437 2.73 -48.72 30.06
C SER A 437 1.56 -48.12 29.28
N SER A 438 0.61 -48.96 29.03
CA SER A 438 -0.58 -48.91 28.21
C SER A 438 -1.76 -48.11 28.83
N PRO A 439 -2.89 -48.04 28.12
CA PRO A 439 -3.85 -46.93 28.22
C PRO A 439 -4.98 -47.22 29.22
N ARG A 440 -5.59 -46.17 29.72
CA ARG A 440 -6.92 -46.25 30.33
C ARG A 440 -7.85 -45.17 29.82
N THR A 441 -9.01 -45.59 29.49
CA THR A 441 -10.22 -44.91 29.07
C THR A 441 -10.89 -44.13 30.20
N SER A 442 -11.60 -43.08 29.76
CA SER A 442 -12.89 -42.58 30.24
C SER A 442 -12.95 -41.54 31.36
N SER A 443 -13.78 -40.61 31.03
CA SER A 443 -14.77 -39.87 31.81
C SER A 443 -14.46 -38.41 32.16
N SER A 444 -15.38 -37.60 31.69
CA SER A 444 -15.69 -36.22 32.05
C SER A 444 -15.67 -35.96 33.57
N SER A 445 -14.92 -34.97 33.97
CA SER A 445 -15.26 -34.16 35.15
C SER A 445 -14.52 -32.82 35.10
N SER A 446 -15.27 -31.77 35.26
CA SER A 446 -14.81 -30.40 35.57
C SER A 446 -13.95 -30.46 36.84
N SER A 447 -12.70 -30.01 36.72
CA SER A 447 -11.88 -29.73 37.90
C SER A 447 -11.08 -28.44 37.67
N ASP A 448 -11.19 -27.53 38.60
CA ASP A 448 -10.42 -26.35 38.80
C ASP A 448 -8.92 -26.66 38.84
N ASP A 449 -8.21 -26.41 37.76
CA ASP A 449 -6.75 -26.50 37.71
C ASP A 449 -6.12 -25.20 38.27
N ASN A 450 -5.88 -25.24 39.57
CA ASN A 450 -5.02 -24.28 40.26
C ASN A 450 -3.57 -24.82 40.28
N ASP A 451 -3.02 -25.12 39.10
CA ASP A 451 -1.59 -25.47 38.93
C ASP A 451 -0.77 -24.19 38.69
N SER A 452 -0.15 -23.69 39.77
CA SER A 452 0.62 -22.45 39.82
C SER A 452 2.04 -22.56 39.24
N SER A 453 2.35 -23.58 38.45
CA SER A 453 3.65 -23.65 37.78
C SER A 453 3.73 -22.66 36.63
N PRO A 454 4.86 -21.92 36.47
CA PRO A 454 5.03 -20.95 35.40
C PRO A 454 5.08 -21.65 34.02
N ARG A 455 4.09 -21.37 33.16
CA ARG A 455 4.00 -21.93 31.80
C ARG A 455 4.17 -20.86 30.74
N LEU A 456 4.88 -21.18 29.66
CA LEU A 456 5.00 -20.31 28.50
C LEU A 456 3.67 -20.32 27.72
N THR A 457 3.04 -19.15 27.56
CA THR A 457 1.69 -19.02 27.02
C THR A 457 1.60 -19.09 25.48
N HIS A 458 2.71 -18.90 24.77
CA HIS A 458 2.77 -18.87 23.30
C HIS A 458 3.43 -20.11 22.69
N ILE A 459 3.50 -21.20 23.43
CA ILE A 459 4.01 -22.49 22.97
C ILE A 459 2.90 -23.53 23.12
N ASP A 460 2.57 -24.20 22.04
CA ASP A 460 1.68 -25.35 22.03
C ASP A 460 2.37 -26.51 22.77
N PRO A 461 1.84 -26.96 23.90
CA PRO A 461 2.49 -27.98 24.73
C PRO A 461 2.59 -29.36 24.04
N SER A 462 1.77 -29.64 23.01
CA SER A 462 1.79 -30.89 22.26
C SER A 462 2.77 -30.92 21.12
N THR A 463 3.05 -29.76 20.50
CA THR A 463 3.90 -29.67 19.32
C THR A 463 5.20 -28.92 19.54
N GLY A 464 5.36 -28.22 20.67
CA GLY A 464 6.50 -27.33 20.96
C GLY A 464 6.61 -26.12 20.04
N LYS A 465 5.60 -25.85 19.21
CA LYS A 465 5.61 -24.76 18.23
C LYS A 465 4.98 -23.50 18.79
N ALA A 466 5.46 -22.35 18.31
CA ALA A 466 4.86 -21.07 18.63
C ALA A 466 3.40 -21.00 18.12
N ALA A 467 2.48 -20.62 18.99
CA ALA A 467 1.07 -20.49 18.70
C ALA A 467 0.48 -19.25 19.37
N MET A 468 -0.43 -18.57 18.69
CA MET A 468 -1.18 -17.47 19.26
C MET A 468 -2.25 -18.01 20.21
N VAL A 469 -2.32 -17.46 21.43
CA VAL A 469 -3.33 -17.86 22.43
C VAL A 469 -4.72 -17.45 21.97
N SER A 470 -5.68 -18.39 21.95
CA SER A 470 -7.08 -18.05 21.62
C SER A 470 -7.70 -17.20 22.72
N VAL A 471 -8.31 -16.09 22.34
CA VAL A 471 -9.12 -15.24 23.22
C VAL A 471 -10.62 -15.39 22.98
N ALA A 472 -11.02 -16.29 22.08
CA ALA A 472 -12.41 -16.63 21.83
C ALA A 472 -13.05 -17.19 23.12
N GLY A 473 -14.12 -16.61 23.59
CA GLY A 473 -14.80 -16.99 24.83
C GLY A 473 -14.39 -16.23 26.10
N LYS A 474 -13.45 -15.26 26.01
CA LYS A 474 -13.20 -14.31 27.09
C LYS A 474 -14.15 -13.11 26.98
N ALA A 475 -14.76 -12.72 28.08
CA ALA A 475 -15.57 -11.48 28.12
C ALA A 475 -14.71 -10.24 27.80
N SER A 476 -15.29 -9.31 27.06
CA SER A 476 -14.68 -7.99 26.86
C SER A 476 -14.74 -7.21 28.16
N THR A 477 -13.60 -6.69 28.61
CA THR A 477 -13.48 -5.86 29.82
C THR A 477 -12.62 -4.65 29.51
N LEU A 478 -12.84 -3.55 30.25
CA LEU A 478 -11.93 -2.41 30.21
C LEU A 478 -10.58 -2.82 30.80
N ARG A 479 -9.51 -2.58 30.07
CA ARG A 479 -8.13 -2.95 30.43
C ARG A 479 -7.20 -1.79 30.22
N SER A 480 -6.33 -1.57 31.18
CA SER A 480 -5.28 -0.56 31.08
C SER A 480 -3.94 -1.16 31.50
N ALA A 481 -2.87 -0.66 30.91
CA ALA A 481 -1.49 -0.99 31.33
C ALA A 481 -0.62 0.25 31.17
N THR A 482 0.27 0.45 32.14
CA THR A 482 1.30 1.50 32.10
C THR A 482 2.67 0.86 32.11
N ALA A 483 3.53 1.29 31.18
CA ALA A 483 4.94 0.94 31.12
C ALA A 483 5.81 2.18 31.25
N VAL A 484 7.04 1.99 31.78
CA VAL A 484 8.05 3.04 31.87
C VAL A 484 9.39 2.54 31.34
N GLY A 485 10.25 3.49 30.95
CA GLY A 485 11.64 3.25 30.57
C GLY A 485 12.41 4.56 30.63
N ARG A 486 13.72 4.51 30.70
CA ARG A 486 14.58 5.69 30.83
C ARG A 486 15.64 5.71 29.73
N VAL A 487 15.95 6.90 29.25
CA VAL A 487 17.02 7.14 28.28
C VAL A 487 18.05 8.04 28.95
N TYR A 488 19.22 7.49 29.26
CA TYR A 488 20.35 8.29 29.66
C TYR A 488 20.88 9.07 28.46
N VAL A 489 21.01 10.38 28.61
CA VAL A 489 21.56 11.31 27.62
C VAL A 489 22.66 12.09 28.28
N PRO A 490 23.90 12.07 27.76
CA PRO A 490 25.02 12.81 28.37
C PRO A 490 24.66 14.28 28.62
N PRO A 491 25.13 14.89 29.72
CA PRO A 491 24.68 16.22 30.19
C PRO A 491 24.71 17.31 29.11
N ALA A 492 25.74 17.32 28.27
CA ALA A 492 25.88 18.29 27.19
C ALA A 492 24.79 18.14 26.09
N ALA A 493 24.32 16.92 25.83
CA ALA A 493 23.26 16.65 24.90
C ALA A 493 21.89 16.81 25.56
N PHE A 494 21.76 16.46 26.84
CA PHE A 494 20.54 16.62 27.63
C PHE A 494 20.14 18.10 27.74
N ALA A 495 21.08 19.00 27.93
CA ALA A 495 20.87 20.45 27.95
C ALA A 495 20.33 21.04 26.62
N LEU A 496 20.35 20.26 25.53
CA LEU A 496 19.79 20.68 24.23
C LEU A 496 18.33 20.24 24.04
N ILE A 497 17.75 19.48 24.96
CA ILE A 497 16.37 19.03 24.92
C ILE A 497 15.51 20.10 25.61
N ASP A 498 14.56 20.67 24.88
CA ASP A 498 13.58 21.62 25.42
C ASP A 498 12.38 20.84 25.97
N PHE A 499 12.13 20.95 27.28
CA PHE A 499 11.01 20.31 27.97
C PHE A 499 9.86 21.28 28.26
N GLY A 500 9.98 22.55 27.88
CA GLY A 500 8.91 23.55 28.01
C GLY A 500 8.80 24.23 29.38
N ASP A 501 9.54 23.77 30.39
CA ASP A 501 9.37 24.22 31.80
C ASP A 501 9.98 25.60 32.12
N GLU A 502 10.75 26.19 31.20
CA GLU A 502 11.46 27.47 31.47
C GLU A 502 10.67 28.71 31.00
N HIS A 503 9.49 28.55 30.37
CA HIS A 503 8.73 29.71 29.82
C HIS A 503 7.71 30.32 30.78
N GLU A 504 7.23 29.64 31.79
CA GLU A 504 6.25 30.23 32.72
C GLU A 504 6.89 31.24 33.69
N HIS A 505 8.10 31.01 34.14
CA HIS A 505 8.80 31.95 35.03
C HIS A 505 9.41 33.17 34.34
N GLU A 506 9.78 33.11 33.07
CA GLU A 506 10.26 34.27 32.32
C GLU A 506 9.14 35.21 31.87
N LEU A 507 7.95 34.73 31.63
CA LEU A 507 6.81 35.57 31.26
C LEU A 507 6.34 36.49 32.43
N GLU A 508 6.39 36.01 33.68
CA GLU A 508 6.07 36.84 34.85
C GLU A 508 7.12 37.93 35.16
N GLN A 509 8.41 37.71 34.74
CA GLN A 509 9.44 38.72 34.94
C GLN A 509 9.54 39.74 33.78
N VAL A 510 9.16 39.37 32.56
CA VAL A 510 9.21 40.27 31.40
C VAL A 510 8.11 41.33 31.43
N GLU A 511 6.98 41.07 32.09
CA GLU A 511 5.93 42.09 32.30
C GLU A 511 6.34 43.21 33.27
N ARG A 512 7.39 42.97 34.07
CA ARG A 512 7.87 43.96 35.07
C ARG A 512 8.96 44.89 34.57
N ASP A 513 9.72 44.54 33.53
CA ASP A 513 10.98 45.29 33.20
C ASP A 513 11.06 45.83 31.75
N GLY A 514 10.03 45.89 30.98
CA GLY A 514 9.90 46.69 29.74
C GLY A 514 11.05 46.63 28.70
N SER A 515 12.06 45.81 28.89
CA SER A 515 13.23 45.75 28.00
C SER A 515 13.22 44.53 27.09
N ARG A 516 12.97 44.77 25.79
CA ARG A 516 13.10 43.76 24.73
C ARG A 516 14.54 43.23 24.63
N ARG A 517 14.93 42.28 25.44
CA ARG A 517 16.06 41.40 25.12
C ARG A 517 15.56 40.29 24.18
N ARG A 518 16.16 40.23 22.98
CA ARG A 518 16.00 39.09 22.07
C ARG A 518 16.50 37.85 22.82
N SER A 519 15.56 37.06 23.31
CA SER A 519 15.81 35.69 23.80
C SER A 519 16.51 34.91 22.70
N ARG A 520 17.71 34.40 22.96
CA ARG A 520 18.32 33.36 22.14
C ARG A 520 17.41 32.13 22.25
N ARG A 521 16.61 31.87 21.23
CA ARG A 521 15.92 30.60 21.07
C ARG A 521 16.94 29.50 21.29
N GLY A 522 16.76 28.69 22.33
CA GLY A 522 17.47 27.45 22.56
C GLY A 522 17.53 26.64 21.28
N GLY A 523 18.65 26.02 20.99
CA GLY A 523 18.96 25.44 19.72
C GLY A 523 17.92 24.40 19.28
N MET A 524 16.97 24.83 18.46
CA MET A 524 16.08 23.91 17.75
C MET A 524 16.99 22.95 16.97
N ASN A 525 17.01 21.69 17.37
CA ASN A 525 17.68 20.66 16.63
C ASN A 525 17.13 20.67 15.18
N LYS A 526 17.98 20.51 14.17
CA LYS A 526 17.56 20.47 12.75
C LYS A 526 16.48 19.42 12.46
N LYS A 527 16.26 18.48 13.38
CA LYS A 527 15.23 17.43 13.34
C LYS A 527 13.89 17.80 14.02
N GLY A 528 13.78 18.97 14.64
CA GLY A 528 12.57 19.41 15.36
C GLY A 528 12.65 19.20 16.87
N ASP A 529 11.53 19.39 17.59
CA ASP A 529 11.40 19.19 19.03
C ASP A 529 11.46 17.71 19.40
N VAL A 530 12.41 17.35 20.26
CA VAL A 530 12.69 15.96 20.67
C VAL A 530 11.50 15.35 21.41
N VAL A 531 10.90 16.10 22.34
CA VAL A 531 9.80 15.62 23.18
C VAL A 531 8.57 15.31 22.36
N SER A 532 8.11 16.29 21.56
CA SER A 532 6.91 16.12 20.72
C SER A 532 7.06 15.00 19.68
N VAL A 533 8.26 14.87 19.07
CA VAL A 533 8.51 13.81 18.08
C VAL A 533 8.53 12.44 18.76
N ALA A 534 9.14 12.32 19.94
CA ALA A 534 9.17 11.06 20.68
C ALA A 534 7.78 10.66 21.21
N GLN A 535 6.96 11.60 21.67
CA GLN A 535 5.57 11.35 22.05
C GLN A 535 4.76 10.77 20.89
N LEU A 536 4.82 11.42 19.73
CA LEU A 536 4.12 10.94 18.53
C LEU A 536 4.61 9.55 18.10
N ALA A 537 5.92 9.32 18.18
CA ALA A 537 6.50 8.03 17.84
C ALA A 537 6.05 6.92 18.80
N GLY A 538 5.99 7.20 20.10
CA GLY A 538 5.47 6.28 21.12
C GLY A 538 3.98 5.94 20.90
N LEU A 539 3.14 6.95 20.63
CA LEU A 539 1.74 6.75 20.26
C LEU A 539 1.59 5.82 19.05
N MET A 540 2.43 6.01 18.02
CA MET A 540 2.43 5.16 16.84
C MET A 540 2.96 3.76 17.16
N GLY A 541 3.97 3.64 18.02
CA GLY A 541 4.49 2.37 18.49
C GLY A 541 3.41 1.51 19.16
N ALA A 542 2.69 2.08 20.13
CA ALA A 542 1.57 1.40 20.80
C ALA A 542 0.48 0.94 19.82
N LYS A 543 0.10 1.79 18.86
CA LYS A 543 -0.91 1.46 17.84
C LYS A 543 -0.47 0.36 16.86
N HIS A 544 0.82 0.12 16.71
CA HIS A 544 1.37 -0.84 15.75
C HIS A 544 1.94 -2.10 16.43
N THR A 545 1.69 -2.34 17.69
CA THR A 545 2.25 -3.46 18.47
C THR A 545 2.05 -4.82 17.78
N SER A 546 0.86 -5.12 17.33
CA SER A 546 0.56 -6.39 16.63
C SER A 546 1.25 -6.55 15.26
N LEU A 547 1.76 -5.46 14.67
CA LEU A 547 2.58 -5.49 13.45
C LEU A 547 4.06 -5.72 13.77
N LEU A 548 4.51 -5.37 14.97
CA LEU A 548 5.89 -5.51 15.43
C LEU A 548 6.14 -6.83 16.15
N ILE A 549 5.16 -7.31 16.91
CA ILE A 549 5.25 -8.53 17.74
C ILE A 549 4.31 -9.60 17.15
N PRO A 550 4.85 -10.65 16.52
CA PRO A 550 4.08 -11.56 15.66
C PRO A 550 2.90 -12.27 16.31
N LEU A 551 2.98 -12.56 17.63
CA LEU A 551 1.94 -13.30 18.36
C LEU A 551 1.00 -12.39 19.17
N CYS A 552 1.14 -11.07 19.11
CA CYS A 552 0.22 -10.14 19.73
C CYS A 552 -1.07 -10.00 18.91
N HIS A 553 -2.21 -10.01 19.60
CA HIS A 553 -3.51 -9.76 18.99
C HIS A 553 -3.64 -8.28 18.58
N PRO A 554 -4.28 -7.96 17.44
CA PRO A 554 -4.63 -6.57 17.14
C PRO A 554 -5.73 -6.11 18.09
N VAL A 555 -5.39 -5.16 18.98
CA VAL A 555 -6.31 -4.63 19.99
C VAL A 555 -6.80 -3.25 19.57
N PRO A 556 -8.12 -2.97 19.60
CA PRO A 556 -8.65 -1.63 19.35
C PRO A 556 -8.42 -0.76 20.57
N LEU A 557 -7.31 0.01 20.57
CA LEU A 557 -7.00 0.94 21.66
C LEU A 557 -8.00 2.08 21.72
N SER A 558 -8.59 2.28 22.90
CA SER A 558 -9.50 3.41 23.18
C SER A 558 -8.73 4.66 23.60
N HIS A 559 -7.61 4.49 24.30
CA HIS A 559 -6.73 5.58 24.73
C HIS A 559 -5.27 5.16 24.74
N VAL A 560 -4.36 6.10 24.42
CA VAL A 560 -2.92 5.99 24.58
C VAL A 560 -2.36 7.33 24.99
N ALA A 561 -1.70 7.40 26.13
CA ALA A 561 -0.93 8.55 26.59
C ALA A 561 0.56 8.20 26.56
N VAL A 562 1.40 9.12 26.09
CA VAL A 562 2.87 9.01 26.15
C VAL A 562 3.41 10.31 26.72
N GLU A 563 4.14 10.19 27.81
CA GLU A 563 4.72 11.31 28.53
C GLU A 563 6.25 11.16 28.59
N LEU A 564 6.95 12.28 28.46
CA LEU A 564 8.40 12.34 28.62
C LEU A 564 8.69 13.36 29.72
N ARG A 565 9.44 12.92 30.75
CA ARG A 565 9.82 13.76 31.90
C ARG A 565 11.34 13.85 32.01
N PRO A 566 11.91 15.04 32.24
CA PRO A 566 13.34 15.17 32.47
C PRO A 566 13.69 14.76 33.94
N LEU A 567 14.64 13.85 34.08
CA LEU A 567 15.29 13.57 35.38
C LEU A 567 16.63 14.27 35.38
N ARG A 568 16.64 15.55 35.80
CA ARG A 568 17.80 16.45 35.66
C ARG A 568 19.01 15.98 36.49
N ALA A 569 18.78 15.38 37.67
CA ALA A 569 19.84 14.88 38.55
C ALA A 569 20.65 13.76 37.93
N THR A 570 20.05 12.92 37.11
CA THR A 570 20.66 11.75 36.45
C THR A 570 20.91 11.95 34.95
N SER A 571 20.52 13.10 34.41
CA SER A 571 20.55 13.37 32.95
C SER A 571 19.79 12.29 32.15
N GLU A 572 18.63 11.88 32.65
CA GLU A 572 17.76 10.89 32.01
C GLU A 572 16.46 11.50 31.53
N VAL A 573 15.91 10.94 30.47
CA VAL A 573 14.54 11.19 30.03
C VAL A 573 13.72 9.95 30.40
N GLU A 574 12.81 10.09 31.36
CA GLU A 574 11.81 9.04 31.64
C GLU A 574 10.72 9.10 30.59
N VAL A 575 10.39 7.96 30.05
CA VAL A 575 9.31 7.75 29.10
C VAL A 575 8.25 6.88 29.76
N ARG A 576 7.02 7.38 29.84
CA ARG A 576 5.85 6.65 30.35
C ARG A 576 4.83 6.46 29.23
N CYS A 577 4.27 5.28 29.10
CA CYS A 577 3.18 5.02 28.16
C CYS A 577 2.06 4.27 28.85
N THR A 578 0.85 4.83 28.81
CA THR A 578 -0.38 4.18 29.27
C THR A 578 -1.24 3.85 28.06
N ALA A 579 -1.62 2.58 27.92
CA ALA A 579 -2.52 2.10 26.88
C ALA A 579 -3.80 1.54 27.51
N THR A 580 -4.96 1.84 26.91
CA THR A 580 -6.28 1.37 27.38
C THR A 580 -7.09 0.82 26.22
N CYS A 581 -7.79 -0.28 26.46
CA CYS A 581 -8.74 -0.86 25.49
C CYS A 581 -9.95 -1.48 26.20
N GLU A 582 -11.01 -1.67 25.45
CA GLU A 582 -12.08 -2.59 25.81
C GLU A 582 -11.89 -3.88 24.96
N GLY A 583 -11.51 -4.99 25.62
CA GLY A 583 -11.14 -6.19 24.89
C GLY A 583 -10.94 -7.45 25.72
N ALA A 584 -10.68 -8.56 25.04
CA ALA A 584 -10.50 -9.88 25.62
C ALA A 584 -9.03 -10.20 26.01
N THR A 585 -8.08 -9.31 25.73
CA THR A 585 -6.64 -9.47 26.04
C THR A 585 -6.07 -8.22 26.69
N GLY A 586 -4.93 -8.35 27.40
CA GLY A 586 -4.22 -7.23 28.01
C GLY A 586 -3.56 -6.32 26.99
N VAL A 587 -3.13 -5.12 27.42
CA VAL A 587 -2.46 -4.09 26.62
C VAL A 587 -1.05 -3.77 27.12
N GLU A 588 -0.47 -4.69 27.87
CA GLU A 588 0.87 -4.56 28.41
C GLU A 588 1.92 -4.41 27.30
N MET A 589 1.72 -5.13 26.18
CA MET A 589 2.64 -5.07 25.04
C MET A 589 2.51 -3.76 24.27
N GLU A 590 1.33 -3.19 24.19
CA GLU A 590 1.08 -1.88 23.61
C GLU A 590 1.79 -0.78 24.41
N ALA A 591 1.69 -0.81 25.73
CA ALA A 591 2.38 0.13 26.61
C ALA A 591 3.92 0.01 26.48
N LEU A 592 4.46 -1.21 26.55
CA LEU A 592 5.90 -1.47 26.38
C LEU A 592 6.43 -1.04 25.01
N THR A 593 5.67 -1.31 23.94
CA THR A 593 6.07 -0.90 22.59
C THR A 593 6.05 0.61 22.45
N GLY A 594 5.08 1.29 23.07
CA GLY A 594 5.00 2.74 23.10
C GLY A 594 6.25 3.37 23.73
N VAL A 595 6.64 2.91 24.91
CA VAL A 595 7.88 3.35 25.58
C VAL A 595 9.11 3.06 24.74
N SER A 596 9.22 1.84 24.19
CA SER A 596 10.39 1.45 23.40
C SER A 596 10.59 2.35 22.18
N VAL A 597 9.53 2.65 21.43
CA VAL A 597 9.62 3.45 20.21
C VAL A 597 9.89 4.92 20.55
N ALA A 598 9.30 5.46 21.63
CA ALA A 598 9.62 6.80 22.10
C ALA A 598 11.08 6.93 22.53
N ALA A 599 11.58 5.98 23.33
CA ALA A 599 12.97 5.96 23.79
C ALA A 599 13.98 5.86 22.63
N LEU A 600 13.72 5.00 21.64
CA LEU A 600 14.52 4.91 20.42
C LEU A 600 14.49 6.21 19.61
N THR A 601 13.41 6.97 19.67
CA THR A 601 13.27 8.25 18.98
C THR A 601 14.09 9.33 19.69
N VAL A 602 14.06 9.40 21.03
CA VAL A 602 14.98 10.25 21.80
C VAL A 602 16.43 9.95 21.43
N TRP A 603 16.79 8.66 21.40
CA TRP A 603 18.11 8.23 20.97
C TRP A 603 18.47 8.74 19.56
N ASP A 604 17.63 8.50 18.56
CA ASP A 604 17.90 8.91 17.18
C ASP A 604 18.07 10.42 17.06
N MET A 605 17.29 11.19 17.79
CA MET A 605 17.35 12.64 17.73
C MET A 605 18.55 13.23 18.45
N CYS A 606 19.00 12.61 19.53
CA CYS A 606 20.11 13.09 20.36
C CYS A 606 21.47 12.48 20.02
N LYS A 607 21.53 11.38 19.26
CA LYS A 607 22.78 10.62 18.99
C LYS A 607 23.93 11.43 18.37
N ALA A 608 23.63 12.52 17.67
CA ALA A 608 24.67 13.38 17.09
C ALA A 608 25.43 14.18 18.16
N ALA A 609 24.81 14.49 19.31
CA ALA A 609 25.39 15.23 20.42
C ALA A 609 25.83 14.30 21.55
N GLY A 610 25.11 13.20 21.82
CA GLY A 610 25.33 12.28 22.93
C GLY A 610 25.93 10.91 22.57
N GLY A 611 25.84 10.55 21.34
CA GLY A 611 26.33 9.40 20.59
C GLY A 611 26.51 8.07 21.29
N LYS A 612 27.72 7.83 21.79
CA LYS A 612 28.14 6.49 22.24
C LYS A 612 27.83 6.19 23.70
N GLU A 613 27.54 7.20 24.49
CA GLU A 613 27.33 7.09 25.93
C GLU A 613 25.84 6.98 26.30
N MET A 614 24.96 7.19 25.34
CA MET A 614 23.51 7.06 25.56
C MET A 614 23.14 5.61 25.87
N GLU A 615 22.16 5.43 26.77
CA GLU A 615 21.67 4.11 27.17
C GLU A 615 20.14 4.14 27.33
N ILE A 616 19.46 3.08 26.88
CA ILE A 616 18.05 2.84 27.18
C ILE A 616 17.98 1.75 28.23
N ARG A 617 17.35 2.03 29.37
CA ARG A 617 17.30 1.10 30.50
C ARG A 617 15.94 1.11 31.22
N GLY A 618 15.72 0.16 32.09
CA GLY A 618 14.57 0.11 32.99
C GLY A 618 13.21 -0.10 32.30
N LEU A 619 13.17 -0.59 31.06
CA LEU A 619 11.92 -0.86 30.36
C LEU A 619 11.11 -1.95 31.09
N ARG A 620 9.92 -1.58 31.62
CA ARG A 620 9.08 -2.48 32.40
C ARG A 620 7.63 -2.01 32.45
N VAL A 621 6.70 -2.96 32.70
CA VAL A 621 5.32 -2.64 33.08
C VAL A 621 5.31 -2.26 34.56
N VAL A 622 4.64 -1.19 34.92
CA VAL A 622 4.54 -0.69 36.29
C VAL A 622 3.15 -0.85 36.89
N SER A 623 2.10 -0.83 36.07
CA SER A 623 0.75 -1.13 36.51
C SER A 623 -0.09 -1.73 35.40
N LYS A 624 -1.12 -2.48 35.79
CA LYS A 624 -2.17 -2.92 34.89
C LYS A 624 -3.47 -3.11 35.65
N SER A 625 -4.59 -2.94 34.94
CA SER A 625 -5.93 -3.14 35.48
C SER A 625 -6.83 -3.91 34.52
N GLY A 626 -7.81 -4.60 35.09
CA GLY A 626 -8.81 -5.40 34.38
C GLY A 626 -8.33 -6.80 33.96
N GLY A 627 -9.30 -7.67 33.62
CA GLY A 627 -9.05 -9.03 33.20
C GLY A 627 -9.04 -10.07 34.35
N LYS A 628 -8.75 -11.34 34.02
CA LYS A 628 -8.79 -12.45 35.00
C LYS A 628 -7.74 -12.36 36.12
N SER A 629 -6.60 -11.73 35.86
CA SER A 629 -5.49 -11.60 36.82
C SER A 629 -5.63 -10.42 37.77
N GLY A 630 -6.75 -9.67 37.67
CA GLY A 630 -7.00 -8.53 38.52
C GLY A 630 -6.05 -7.36 38.28
N ASP A 631 -6.17 -6.36 39.15
CA ASP A 631 -5.34 -5.17 39.13
C ASP A 631 -3.99 -5.45 39.80
N TRP A 632 -2.93 -4.88 39.26
CA TRP A 632 -1.58 -5.06 39.75
C TRP A 632 -0.77 -3.79 39.56
N VAL A 633 -0.07 -3.39 40.62
CA VAL A 633 0.91 -2.31 40.61
C VAL A 633 2.24 -2.88 41.10
N ARG A 634 3.30 -2.49 40.48
CA ARG A 634 4.65 -2.93 40.84
C ARG A 634 5.01 -2.41 42.23
N PRO A 635 5.53 -3.25 43.17
CA PRO A 635 5.77 -2.85 44.55
C PRO A 635 6.81 -1.73 44.74
N ASP A 636 7.74 -1.59 43.79
CA ASP A 636 8.80 -0.57 43.78
C ASP A 636 8.39 0.67 42.95
N PHE A 637 7.14 0.78 42.53
CA PHE A 637 6.59 1.90 41.81
C PHE A 637 5.70 2.73 42.73
N ASP A 638 6.15 3.91 43.08
CA ASP A 638 5.39 4.90 43.85
C ASP A 638 5.05 6.08 42.95
N GLU A 639 3.77 6.17 42.58
CA GLU A 639 3.27 7.20 41.66
C GLU A 639 3.49 8.63 42.21
N GLN A 640 3.63 8.77 43.53
CA GLN A 640 3.81 10.05 44.23
C GLN A 640 5.29 10.41 44.51
N ARG A 641 6.20 9.44 44.51
CA ARG A 641 7.63 9.70 44.74
C ARG A 641 8.38 10.18 43.49
N ASP A 642 7.90 9.82 42.32
CA ASP A 642 8.52 10.25 41.07
C ASP A 642 8.09 11.68 40.63
N ASP A 643 7.20 12.35 41.38
CA ASP A 643 6.76 13.73 41.10
C ASP A 643 7.59 14.81 41.87
N VAL A 644 8.57 14.43 42.70
CA VAL A 644 9.28 15.36 43.63
C VAL A 644 10.81 15.36 43.45
N GLU A 645 11.42 14.57 42.58
CA GLU A 645 12.86 14.64 42.25
C GLU A 645 13.04 15.16 40.76
#